data_49914d03e1d9f6f765d562ce146a30b3
#
_entry.id   49914d03e1d9f6f765d562ce146a30b3
#
_cell.length_a   1.000
_cell.length_b   1.000
_cell.length_c   1.000
_cell.angle_alpha   90.00
_cell.angle_beta   90.00
_cell.angle_gamma   90.00
#
_symmetry.space_group_name_H-M   'P 1'
#
loop_
_entity.id
_entity.type
_entity.pdbx_description
1 polymer ?
#
loop_
_entity_poly.entity_id
_entity_poly.type
_entity_poly.pdbx_seq_one_letter_code
_entity_poly.pdbx_strand_id
1 'polypeptide(L)'
;MKLLRYLAGLLVFLLATAVTPAQHYEAGQAVADIITSPSDDRDYLAHRLKNGLRVLLISDPHTDKAAAALDVRVGSGSDPEERPGLAHLLEHMLFLGTERYPEAGEYQAFIQLHGGNDNAYTMPDHTNYYFDIESQYLRGALERFSQFFVAALFNPRFIERERGIVHAEFSAKLQSDGRRYLAARRQAFDPRHPESGFAVGNENTLADREGDLVREDLIGFYEAHYRAESMTLVVLGRESTVLLRDWVEELFEGVPAGKAIAPQTEVPIYPLGTLPLLQKIIPVKEIRQAVFSFAIPSALDDYAAKPLSYIASLLGDEGPGSLFALLKEQGWAEGLSAGGGLSYEHYGTFEVTISLTESGLENYQRIGAWLFALIRQISEEGVTSWVFDEQRKLAEIDFRFREDVEAYTLVRAFAARMHDYPVQDLYYAPYRYDKFNRELILSYLDRLQPRNLHLLLVGPELETDQVETHYGVHYSLETLPSDVLEDWSGLSTNPDLYLPKPNPFLAVDLELRQEQLEVSKPTRIDIQDGFTLWFDHDTSYGSPRGNFYVSIRSPHARTTPREAVLTNLYAAVVADQLNAFSYPAQLAGLGFELYDHQRGFTLKISGYTDKQAVLLETILAALRVPEVTSERFDRLQDNLVQQLRNLALEQPYEQAIADLRRLLLDTIWWPNAKIEAAEAATPEALVAFVPQLLESVESVALAHGNYTREEALSLAALVAGELLGTNRAAVVPHGQVVRLAASEARVRTLSIDHPDAVLALYLQGESHELSDRAKYYLAGQVMNAPFYQSLRTEQQMGYFVFSGAMDVMQLPGLVFIVQSPNQAPDAIEAAMIEFLHDYAASIDSMTSAEFEQHRSSLVGDVMRQEEKLSYRSSRYWLEIDRNDYGFDSRERLAAAINEVSLDDFRKFFQTSVLDLARPHLVVRSFGAVTGAEAALPRNEIVDPLAFRSSLGRFFSVDE
;
A
#
# COMPACT_ATOMS: atom_id res chain seq x y z
N MET A 1 34.62 39.11 47.52
CA MET A 1 33.82 39.45 46.34
C MET A 1 34.14 38.65 45.06
N LYS A 2 35.07 37.70 45.06
CA LYS A 2 35.34 36.84 43.87
C LYS A 2 34.73 35.43 44.00
N LEU A 3 34.32 35.01 45.21
CA LEU A 3 33.69 33.70 45.43
C LEU A 3 32.17 33.70 45.13
N LEU A 4 31.47 34.87 45.17
CA LEU A 4 30.06 34.95 44.85
C LEU A 4 29.75 35.00 43.34
N ARG A 5 30.76 35.23 42.49
CA ARG A 5 30.57 35.18 41.00
C ARG A 5 30.72 33.78 40.39
N TYR A 6 31.37 32.83 41.12
CA TYR A 6 31.47 31.44 40.64
C TYR A 6 30.25 30.58 41.04
N LEU A 7 29.56 30.92 42.12
CA LEU A 7 28.31 30.22 42.51
C LEU A 7 27.09 30.69 41.67
N ALA A 8 27.08 31.91 41.13
CA ALA A 8 26.03 32.35 40.21
C ALA A 8 26.22 31.78 38.78
N GLY A 9 27.44 31.49 38.37
CA GLY A 9 27.73 30.84 37.07
C GLY A 9 27.44 29.35 37.05
N LEU A 10 27.55 28.66 38.21
CA LEU A 10 27.26 27.23 38.32
C LEU A 10 25.76 26.94 38.48
N LEU A 11 24.96 27.89 38.95
CA LEU A 11 23.48 27.79 39.04
C LEU A 11 22.77 28.05 37.71
N VAL A 12 23.43 28.72 36.75
CA VAL A 12 22.87 28.98 35.41
C VAL A 12 23.22 27.80 34.45
N PHE A 13 24.26 27.00 34.76
CA PHE A 13 24.61 25.82 33.92
C PHE A 13 23.92 24.51 34.36
N LEU A 14 23.25 24.48 35.52
CA LEU A 14 22.45 23.33 36.01
C LEU A 14 20.95 23.46 35.70
N LEU A 15 20.54 24.48 34.94
CA LEU A 15 19.15 24.68 34.49
C LEU A 15 18.95 24.51 32.96
N ALA A 16 19.96 23.95 32.27
CA ALA A 16 19.94 23.78 30.82
C ALA A 16 19.94 22.31 30.34
N THR A 17 19.55 21.37 31.21
CA THR A 17 19.24 19.99 30.81
C THR A 17 17.96 19.50 31.51
N ALA A 18 16.92 20.31 31.44
CA ALA A 18 15.57 19.79 31.58
C ALA A 18 15.15 19.37 30.17
N VAL A 19 15.29 18.09 29.85
CA VAL A 19 14.47 17.45 28.84
C VAL A 19 13.04 17.85 29.17
N THR A 20 12.42 18.65 28.31
CA THR A 20 11.00 19.02 28.44
C THR A 20 10.22 17.76 28.07
N PRO A 21 9.60 17.08 29.05
CA PRO A 21 8.62 16.07 28.72
C PRO A 21 7.52 16.74 27.88
N ALA A 22 6.88 15.96 27.01
CA ALA A 22 5.79 16.39 26.14
C ALA A 22 4.95 17.46 26.84
N GLN A 23 4.82 18.64 26.22
CA GLN A 23 4.18 19.80 26.87
C GLN A 23 2.79 19.40 27.37
N HIS A 24 2.60 19.36 28.67
CA HIS A 24 1.30 19.14 29.28
C HIS A 24 0.44 20.40 29.10
N TYR A 25 -0.53 20.33 28.19
CA TYR A 25 -1.55 21.38 28.06
C TYR A 25 -2.50 21.31 29.25
N GLU A 26 -2.79 22.42 29.89
CA GLU A 26 -3.86 22.49 30.89
C GLU A 26 -5.22 22.41 30.19
N ALA A 27 -6.21 21.78 30.83
CA ALA A 27 -7.57 21.71 30.31
C ALA A 27 -8.12 23.11 29.98
N GLY A 28 -8.53 23.30 28.73
CA GLY A 28 -9.07 24.58 28.25
C GLY A 28 -8.04 25.54 27.63
N GLN A 29 -6.75 25.23 27.55
CA GLN A 29 -5.77 26.02 26.81
C GLN A 29 -5.76 25.64 25.34
N ALA A 30 -5.93 26.62 24.46
CA ALA A 30 -5.60 26.50 23.04
C ALA A 30 -4.08 26.51 22.87
N VAL A 31 -3.55 25.62 22.03
CA VAL A 31 -2.11 25.45 21.87
C VAL A 31 -1.62 26.14 20.62
N ALA A 32 -0.32 26.49 20.68
CA ALA A 32 0.47 27.16 19.66
C ALA A 32 0.21 26.62 18.23
N ASP A 33 0.38 27.53 17.28
CA ASP A 33 0.24 27.30 15.85
C ASP A 33 0.99 26.05 15.40
N ILE A 34 0.27 25.14 14.75
CA ILE A 34 0.87 23.99 14.10
C ILE A 34 1.67 24.47 12.90
N ILE A 35 2.88 23.95 12.73
CA ILE A 35 3.72 24.27 11.57
C ILE A 35 3.16 23.50 10.36
N THR A 36 2.55 24.25 9.42
CA THR A 36 1.95 23.73 8.19
C THR A 36 2.75 24.13 6.95
N SER A 37 2.51 23.41 5.84
CA SER A 37 3.01 23.83 4.53
C SER A 37 2.41 25.18 4.12
N PRO A 38 3.13 26.04 3.37
CA PRO A 38 2.57 27.27 2.81
C PRO A 38 1.37 27.08 1.88
N SER A 39 1.17 25.85 1.37
CA SER A 39 0.00 25.48 0.55
C SER A 39 -1.20 24.98 1.36
N ASP A 40 -1.06 24.81 2.66
CA ASP A 40 -2.11 24.32 3.55
C ASP A 40 -2.91 25.51 4.11
N ASP A 41 -4.17 25.63 3.72
CA ASP A 41 -5.10 26.70 4.10
C ASP A 41 -6.12 26.29 5.18
N ARG A 42 -5.93 25.11 5.79
CA ARG A 42 -6.77 24.58 6.87
C ARG A 42 -6.51 25.30 8.19
N ASP A 43 -7.57 25.41 9.00
CA ASP A 43 -7.47 25.89 10.37
C ASP A 43 -7.31 24.74 11.36
N TYR A 44 -6.40 24.89 12.31
CA TYR A 44 -6.06 23.85 13.29
C TYR A 44 -6.31 24.34 14.72
N LEU A 45 -6.87 23.48 15.57
CA LEU A 45 -7.05 23.75 17.00
C LEU A 45 -6.70 22.51 17.82
N ALA A 46 -5.61 22.56 18.56
CA ALA A 46 -5.32 21.54 19.55
C ALA A 46 -5.98 21.90 20.89
N HIS A 47 -6.62 20.93 21.50
CA HIS A 47 -7.41 21.10 22.72
C HIS A 47 -7.28 19.88 23.63
N ARG A 48 -7.45 20.04 24.93
CA ARG A 48 -7.51 18.95 25.91
C ARG A 48 -8.83 19.02 26.65
N LEU A 49 -9.61 17.92 26.60
CA LEU A 49 -10.88 17.81 27.32
C LEU A 49 -10.65 17.73 28.82
N LYS A 50 -11.71 17.95 29.61
CA LYS A 50 -11.67 17.87 31.08
C LYS A 50 -11.33 16.48 31.60
N ASN A 51 -11.70 15.41 30.87
CA ASN A 51 -11.35 14.04 31.19
C ASN A 51 -9.89 13.66 30.85
N GLY A 52 -9.17 14.58 30.19
CA GLY A 52 -7.76 14.41 29.83
C GLY A 52 -7.50 13.98 28.39
N LEU A 53 -8.53 13.69 27.59
CA LEU A 53 -8.40 13.35 26.16
C LEU A 53 -7.73 14.49 25.39
N ARG A 54 -6.68 14.19 24.63
CA ARG A 54 -5.98 15.12 23.75
C ARG A 54 -6.66 15.13 22.39
N VAL A 55 -6.98 16.32 21.88
CA VAL A 55 -7.77 16.49 20.67
C VAL A 55 -7.07 17.44 19.71
N LEU A 56 -7.11 17.11 18.42
CA LEU A 56 -6.76 17.99 17.32
C LEU A 56 -7.97 18.14 16.40
N LEU A 57 -8.41 19.37 16.19
CA LEU A 57 -9.52 19.73 15.31
C LEU A 57 -8.99 20.44 14.09
N ILE A 58 -9.44 20.00 12.91
CA ILE A 58 -9.01 20.50 11.61
C ILE A 58 -10.25 20.96 10.85
N SER A 59 -10.29 22.25 10.54
CA SER A 59 -11.33 22.84 9.71
C SER A 59 -10.81 22.96 8.27
N ASP A 60 -11.45 22.24 7.37
CA ASP A 60 -11.18 22.28 5.93
C ASP A 60 -12.49 22.55 5.18
N PRO A 61 -12.78 23.85 4.85
CA PRO A 61 -14.02 24.21 4.17
C PRO A 61 -14.21 23.57 2.78
N HIS A 62 -13.13 23.07 2.20
CA HIS A 62 -13.09 22.52 0.83
C HIS A 62 -13.13 21.00 0.78
N THR A 63 -12.98 20.31 1.92
CA THR A 63 -12.95 18.85 1.92
C THR A 63 -14.27 18.25 1.45
N ASP A 64 -14.20 17.22 0.60
CA ASP A 64 -15.38 16.47 0.16
C ASP A 64 -15.87 15.55 1.27
N LYS A 65 -14.95 14.91 1.98
CA LYS A 65 -15.23 14.01 3.09
C LYS A 65 -14.68 14.55 4.40
N ALA A 66 -15.46 14.43 5.45
CA ALA A 66 -14.99 14.59 6.82
C ALA A 66 -14.45 13.25 7.34
N ALA A 67 -13.58 13.31 8.35
CA ALA A 67 -12.98 12.13 8.95
C ALA A 67 -12.69 12.30 10.43
N ALA A 68 -12.63 11.19 11.16
CA ALA A 68 -12.09 11.20 12.52
C ALA A 68 -11.29 9.93 12.79
N ALA A 69 -10.28 10.06 13.66
CA ALA A 69 -9.52 8.95 14.18
C ALA A 69 -9.26 9.11 15.67
N LEU A 70 -9.41 8.00 16.42
CA LEU A 70 -9.01 7.94 17.83
C LEU A 70 -7.99 6.82 18.00
N ASP A 71 -6.85 7.20 18.57
CA ASP A 71 -5.74 6.29 18.86
C ASP A 71 -5.62 6.08 20.37
N VAL A 72 -5.56 4.82 20.77
CA VAL A 72 -5.39 4.40 22.16
C VAL A 72 -3.98 3.84 22.33
N ARG A 73 -3.17 4.40 23.23
CA ARG A 73 -1.79 3.92 23.49
C ARG A 73 -1.78 2.59 24.24
N VAL A 74 -2.42 1.59 23.67
CA VAL A 74 -2.45 0.21 24.10
C VAL A 74 -2.71 -0.69 22.90
N GLY A 75 -2.00 -1.79 22.80
CA GLY A 75 -2.14 -2.76 21.72
C GLY A 75 -1.86 -4.17 22.19
N SER A 76 -1.54 -5.07 21.26
CA SER A 76 -1.33 -6.50 21.53
C SER A 76 -0.17 -6.80 22.49
N GLY A 77 0.78 -5.89 22.64
CA GLY A 77 1.87 -6.03 23.63
C GLY A 77 1.43 -5.88 25.09
N SER A 78 0.17 -5.50 25.31
CA SER A 78 -0.49 -5.46 26.63
C SER A 78 -1.41 -6.64 26.88
N ASP A 79 -1.52 -7.58 25.92
CA ASP A 79 -2.32 -8.79 26.10
C ASP A 79 -1.84 -9.58 27.32
N PRO A 80 -2.75 -10.15 28.13
CA PRO A 80 -2.37 -11.13 29.14
C PRO A 80 -1.63 -12.31 28.50
N GLU A 81 -0.60 -12.83 29.20
CA GLU A 81 0.20 -13.95 28.68
C GLU A 81 -0.66 -15.17 28.30
N GLU A 82 -1.75 -15.39 29.00
CA GLU A 82 -2.70 -16.47 28.77
C GLU A 82 -3.72 -16.18 27.65
N ARG A 83 -3.80 -14.92 27.15
CA ARG A 83 -4.81 -14.45 26.19
C ARG A 83 -4.20 -13.68 25.01
N PRO A 84 -3.21 -14.22 24.27
CA PRO A 84 -2.66 -13.52 23.09
C PRO A 84 -3.76 -13.27 22.05
N GLY A 85 -3.84 -12.03 21.56
CA GLY A 85 -4.85 -11.56 20.61
C GLY A 85 -6.07 -10.91 21.26
N LEU A 86 -6.07 -10.66 22.59
CA LEU A 86 -7.19 -10.04 23.29
C LEU A 86 -7.46 -8.61 22.83
N ALA A 87 -6.39 -7.81 22.65
CA ALA A 87 -6.50 -6.44 22.12
C ALA A 87 -7.11 -6.41 20.71
N HIS A 88 -6.74 -7.36 19.84
CA HIS A 88 -7.31 -7.49 18.51
C HIS A 88 -8.79 -7.93 18.55
N LEU A 89 -9.14 -8.87 19.42
CA LEU A 89 -10.55 -9.23 19.62
C LEU A 89 -11.36 -8.04 20.18
N LEU A 90 -10.77 -7.23 21.06
CA LEU A 90 -11.40 -6.01 21.58
C LEU A 90 -11.67 -5.01 20.44
N GLU A 91 -10.70 -4.84 19.52
CA GLU A 91 -10.88 -4.01 18.33
C GLU A 91 -12.16 -4.39 17.59
N HIS A 92 -12.35 -5.68 17.26
CA HIS A 92 -13.56 -6.19 16.60
C HIS A 92 -14.84 -5.93 17.40
N MET A 93 -14.79 -6.16 18.71
CA MET A 93 -15.96 -6.08 19.58
C MET A 93 -16.53 -4.66 19.73
N LEU A 94 -15.71 -3.61 19.57
CA LEU A 94 -16.19 -2.23 19.68
C LEU A 94 -17.14 -1.81 18.55
N PHE A 95 -17.08 -2.45 17.40
CA PHE A 95 -17.99 -2.21 16.28
C PHE A 95 -19.37 -2.86 16.45
N LEU A 96 -19.56 -3.72 17.46
CA LEU A 96 -20.71 -4.63 17.56
C LEU A 96 -21.79 -4.18 18.54
N GLY A 97 -21.89 -2.91 18.78
CA GLY A 97 -22.96 -2.32 19.55
C GLY A 97 -22.51 -1.62 20.82
N THR A 98 -23.23 -0.57 21.10
CA THR A 98 -23.05 0.30 22.24
C THR A 98 -24.38 0.48 22.96
N GLU A 99 -24.40 1.04 24.18
CA GLU A 99 -25.66 1.24 24.89
C GLU A 99 -26.67 2.06 24.09
N ARG A 100 -26.21 3.05 23.35
CA ARG A 100 -27.06 3.94 22.54
C ARG A 100 -27.44 3.34 21.19
N TYR A 101 -26.58 2.51 20.61
CA TYR A 101 -26.77 1.85 19.33
C TYR A 101 -26.50 0.33 19.49
N PRO A 102 -27.48 -0.43 20.05
CA PRO A 102 -27.24 -1.81 20.45
C PRO A 102 -27.20 -2.82 19.31
N GLU A 103 -27.69 -2.46 18.12
CA GLU A 103 -27.72 -3.35 16.97
C GLU A 103 -26.31 -3.47 16.33
N ALA A 104 -25.86 -4.72 16.16
CA ALA A 104 -24.59 -4.99 15.50
C ALA A 104 -24.63 -4.56 14.02
N GLY A 105 -23.59 -3.87 13.57
CA GLY A 105 -23.49 -3.38 12.20
C GLY A 105 -24.21 -2.06 11.92
N GLU A 106 -24.92 -1.46 12.90
CA GLU A 106 -25.60 -0.16 12.72
C GLU A 106 -24.60 0.96 12.40
N TYR A 107 -23.46 0.96 13.08
CA TYR A 107 -22.40 1.93 12.82
C TYR A 107 -21.87 1.84 11.39
N GLN A 108 -21.46 0.63 10.97
CA GLN A 108 -20.96 0.41 9.61
C GLN A 108 -22.03 0.75 8.56
N ALA A 109 -23.29 0.32 8.80
CA ALA A 109 -24.38 0.65 7.91
C ALA A 109 -24.61 2.17 7.79
N PHE A 110 -24.50 2.92 8.89
CA PHE A 110 -24.58 4.37 8.85
C PHE A 110 -23.44 5.00 8.05
N ILE A 111 -22.19 4.59 8.30
CA ILE A 111 -21.01 5.12 7.58
C ILE A 111 -21.14 4.84 6.08
N GLN A 112 -21.41 3.58 5.68
CA GLN A 112 -21.50 3.17 4.28
C GLN A 112 -22.68 3.82 3.55
N LEU A 113 -23.82 3.94 4.22
CA LEU A 113 -25.01 4.60 3.66
C LEU A 113 -24.75 6.06 3.31
N HIS A 114 -23.84 6.70 4.03
CA HIS A 114 -23.45 8.10 3.83
C HIS A 114 -22.09 8.24 3.12
N GLY A 115 -21.74 7.29 2.25
CA GLY A 115 -20.57 7.35 1.37
C GLY A 115 -19.24 7.27 2.12
N GLY A 116 -19.23 6.73 3.34
CA GLY A 116 -18.05 6.61 4.17
C GLY A 116 -17.44 5.22 4.20
N ASN A 117 -16.27 5.13 4.80
CA ASN A 117 -15.56 3.90 5.14
C ASN A 117 -15.11 3.98 6.59
N ASP A 118 -15.05 2.84 7.25
CA ASP A 118 -14.52 2.70 8.60
C ASP A 118 -13.52 1.54 8.66
N ASN A 119 -12.57 1.65 9.58
CA ASN A 119 -11.63 0.58 9.85
C ASN A 119 -10.92 0.81 11.19
N ALA A 120 -10.15 -0.17 11.63
CA ALA A 120 -9.23 -0.07 12.76
C ALA A 120 -7.99 -0.93 12.52
N TYR A 121 -6.98 -0.79 13.37
CA TYR A 121 -5.83 -1.70 13.42
C TYR A 121 -5.23 -1.73 14.81
N THR A 122 -4.72 -2.90 15.20
CA THR A 122 -4.00 -3.13 16.45
C THR A 122 -2.52 -3.38 16.19
N MET A 123 -1.68 -2.51 16.75
CA MET A 123 -0.22 -2.65 16.79
C MET A 123 0.22 -3.17 18.17
N PRO A 124 1.50 -3.50 18.39
CA PRO A 124 1.95 -3.93 19.70
C PRO A 124 1.75 -2.89 20.81
N ASP A 125 1.86 -1.59 20.51
CA ASP A 125 1.84 -0.49 21.49
C ASP A 125 0.64 0.45 21.37
N HIS A 126 -0.18 0.36 20.32
CA HIS A 126 -1.37 1.18 20.15
C HIS A 126 -2.45 0.52 19.29
N THR A 127 -3.69 1.00 19.42
CA THR A 127 -4.84 0.61 18.59
C THR A 127 -5.52 1.86 18.07
N ASN A 128 -5.73 1.93 16.76
CA ASN A 128 -6.29 3.10 16.06
C ASN A 128 -7.62 2.74 15.41
N TYR A 129 -8.65 3.55 15.67
CA TYR A 129 -9.99 3.47 15.09
C TYR A 129 -10.24 4.69 14.23
N TYR A 130 -10.78 4.55 13.04
CA TYR A 130 -11.00 5.70 12.16
C TYR A 130 -12.13 5.47 11.16
N PHE A 131 -12.68 6.59 10.67
CA PHE A 131 -13.66 6.58 9.59
C PHE A 131 -13.51 7.84 8.73
N ASP A 132 -14.03 7.78 7.49
CA ASP A 132 -14.44 8.93 6.70
C ASP A 132 -15.94 8.89 6.43
N ILE A 133 -16.52 10.02 6.02
CA ILE A 133 -17.94 10.15 5.71
C ILE A 133 -18.19 11.42 4.90
N GLU A 134 -19.28 11.51 4.12
CA GLU A 134 -19.71 12.81 3.56
C GLU A 134 -19.84 13.87 4.66
N SER A 135 -19.27 15.05 4.42
CA SER A 135 -19.07 16.09 5.45
C SER A 135 -20.35 16.43 6.23
N GLN A 136 -21.52 16.44 5.58
CA GLN A 136 -22.80 16.77 6.22
C GLN A 136 -23.27 15.79 7.30
N TYR A 137 -22.70 14.59 7.34
CA TYR A 137 -23.05 13.53 8.30
C TYR A 137 -22.02 13.34 9.42
N LEU A 138 -20.96 14.16 9.45
CA LEU A 138 -19.87 14.06 10.43
C LEU A 138 -20.37 13.98 11.87
N ARG A 139 -21.30 14.85 12.28
CA ARG A 139 -21.79 14.87 13.66
C ARG A 139 -22.47 13.54 14.03
N GLY A 140 -23.31 13.00 13.13
CA GLY A 140 -23.99 11.71 13.35
C GLY A 140 -23.03 10.53 13.44
N ALA A 141 -21.93 10.57 12.68
CA ALA A 141 -20.84 9.59 12.76
C ALA A 141 -20.06 9.72 14.07
N LEU A 142 -19.66 10.93 14.47
CA LEU A 142 -18.98 11.19 15.74
C LEU A 142 -19.80 10.75 16.96
N GLU A 143 -21.12 10.94 16.91
CA GLU A 143 -22.03 10.51 17.97
C GLU A 143 -22.00 8.98 18.18
N ARG A 144 -21.97 8.21 17.10
CA ARG A 144 -21.84 6.75 17.14
C ARG A 144 -20.44 6.32 17.55
N PHE A 145 -19.44 6.90 16.93
CA PHE A 145 -18.03 6.60 17.16
C PHE A 145 -17.59 6.84 18.61
N SER A 146 -18.07 7.93 19.23
CA SER A 146 -17.75 8.23 20.63
C SER A 146 -18.24 7.13 21.59
N GLN A 147 -19.34 6.44 21.26
CA GLN A 147 -19.92 5.41 22.11
C GLN A 147 -19.04 4.16 22.24
N PHE A 148 -18.12 3.92 21.31
CA PHE A 148 -17.11 2.85 21.43
C PHE A 148 -16.27 3.02 22.70
N PHE A 149 -16.00 4.26 23.08
CA PHE A 149 -15.11 4.63 24.18
C PHE A 149 -15.86 5.07 25.44
N VAL A 150 -17.16 5.26 25.34
CA VAL A 150 -18.03 5.70 26.45
C VAL A 150 -18.84 4.54 27.03
N ALA A 151 -19.44 3.70 26.18
CA ALA A 151 -20.45 2.72 26.60
C ALA A 151 -20.53 1.50 25.64
N ALA A 152 -19.43 0.81 25.42
CA ALA A 152 -19.40 -0.45 24.65
C ALA A 152 -20.16 -1.58 25.38
N LEU A 153 -20.91 -2.41 24.67
CA LEU A 153 -21.77 -3.43 25.28
C LEU A 153 -21.11 -4.79 25.53
N PHE A 154 -20.12 -5.20 24.73
CA PHE A 154 -19.52 -6.54 24.78
C PHE A 154 -20.58 -7.66 24.86
N ASN A 155 -21.50 -7.63 23.90
CA ASN A 155 -22.64 -8.53 23.90
C ASN A 155 -22.20 -10.00 23.76
N PRO A 156 -22.54 -10.91 24.70
CA PRO A 156 -22.10 -12.31 24.71
C PRO A 156 -22.44 -13.07 23.41
N ARG A 157 -23.53 -12.68 22.73
CA ARG A 157 -23.97 -13.32 21.48
C ARG A 157 -22.95 -13.19 20.35
N PHE A 158 -22.10 -12.17 20.38
CA PHE A 158 -21.18 -11.88 19.29
C PHE A 158 -19.74 -12.36 19.58
N ILE A 159 -19.38 -12.61 20.84
CA ILE A 159 -18.02 -12.98 21.21
C ILE A 159 -17.55 -14.27 20.52
N GLU A 160 -18.38 -15.33 20.57
CA GLU A 160 -18.05 -16.60 19.90
C GLU A 160 -17.91 -16.42 18.39
N ARG A 161 -18.79 -15.63 17.80
CA ARG A 161 -18.74 -15.31 16.38
C ARG A 161 -17.47 -14.55 16.02
N GLU A 162 -17.11 -13.49 16.76
CA GLU A 162 -15.93 -12.69 16.47
C GLU A 162 -14.63 -13.47 16.72
N ARG A 163 -14.59 -14.33 17.71
CA ARG A 163 -13.49 -15.26 17.93
C ARG A 163 -13.29 -16.17 16.70
N GLY A 164 -14.39 -16.64 16.10
CA GLY A 164 -14.34 -17.38 14.84
C GLY A 164 -13.85 -16.52 13.66
N ILE A 165 -14.22 -15.24 13.59
CA ILE A 165 -13.72 -14.30 12.57
C ILE A 165 -12.23 -14.04 12.74
N VAL A 166 -11.76 -13.75 13.96
CA VAL A 166 -10.33 -13.59 14.27
C VAL A 166 -9.54 -14.87 13.90
N HIS A 167 -10.07 -16.05 14.21
CA HIS A 167 -9.45 -17.30 13.80
C HIS A 167 -9.39 -17.48 12.28
N ALA A 168 -10.45 -17.09 11.57
CA ALA A 168 -10.47 -17.13 10.10
C ALA A 168 -9.45 -16.14 9.50
N GLU A 169 -9.30 -14.95 10.05
CA GLU A 169 -8.28 -13.97 9.64
C GLU A 169 -6.86 -14.48 9.87
N PHE A 170 -6.61 -15.09 11.03
CA PHE A 170 -5.35 -15.78 11.31
C PHE A 170 -5.07 -16.87 10.27
N SER A 171 -6.06 -17.75 10.03
CA SER A 171 -5.94 -18.86 9.09
C SER A 171 -5.66 -18.40 7.67
N ALA A 172 -6.29 -17.29 7.23
CA ALA A 172 -6.05 -16.66 5.95
C ALA A 172 -4.60 -16.21 5.73
N LYS A 173 -3.85 -15.98 6.80
CA LYS A 173 -2.48 -15.46 6.77
C LYS A 173 -1.42 -16.53 7.06
N LEU A 174 -1.78 -17.80 7.22
CA LEU A 174 -0.85 -18.90 7.47
C LEU A 174 0.22 -19.05 6.37
N GLN A 175 -0.12 -18.73 5.14
CA GLN A 175 0.79 -18.76 3.97
C GLN A 175 1.42 -17.40 3.64
N SER A 176 1.15 -16.36 4.44
CA SER A 176 1.70 -15.01 4.23
C SER A 176 3.15 -14.93 4.71
N ASP A 177 4.11 -14.83 3.80
CA ASP A 177 5.53 -14.75 4.15
C ASP A 177 5.86 -13.57 5.08
N GLY A 178 5.18 -12.43 4.94
CA GLY A 178 5.34 -11.31 5.86
C GLY A 178 4.93 -11.65 7.29
N ARG A 179 3.81 -12.35 7.50
CA ARG A 179 3.37 -12.79 8.85
C ARG A 179 4.28 -13.89 9.40
N ARG A 180 4.68 -14.82 8.55
CA ARG A 180 5.60 -15.91 8.88
C ARG A 180 6.98 -15.37 9.30
N TYR A 181 7.52 -14.42 8.54
CA TYR A 181 8.76 -13.72 8.87
C TYR A 181 8.70 -13.04 10.25
N LEU A 182 7.63 -12.28 10.53
CA LEU A 182 7.45 -11.61 11.82
C LEU A 182 7.34 -12.61 12.98
N ALA A 183 6.59 -13.71 12.78
CA ALA A 183 6.43 -14.76 13.80
C ALA A 183 7.76 -15.45 14.12
N ALA A 184 8.57 -15.79 13.11
CA ALA A 184 9.92 -16.35 13.32
C ALA A 184 10.85 -15.34 13.99
N ARG A 185 10.88 -14.09 13.51
CA ARG A 185 11.74 -13.02 14.03
C ARG A 185 11.52 -12.79 15.54
N ARG A 186 10.27 -12.81 15.98
CA ARG A 186 9.85 -12.62 17.38
C ARG A 186 10.44 -13.66 18.33
N GLN A 187 10.86 -14.82 17.84
CA GLN A 187 11.50 -15.84 18.65
C GLN A 187 12.88 -15.40 19.20
N ALA A 188 13.49 -14.36 18.63
CA ALA A 188 14.73 -13.77 19.10
C ALA A 188 14.53 -12.65 20.11
N PHE A 189 13.33 -12.16 20.33
CA PHE A 189 13.04 -11.01 21.19
C PHE A 189 12.93 -11.39 22.67
N ASP A 190 13.11 -10.42 23.54
CA ASP A 190 12.84 -10.63 24.99
C ASP A 190 11.33 -10.92 25.16
N PRO A 191 10.95 -12.03 25.79
CA PRO A 191 9.53 -12.38 25.94
C PRO A 191 8.67 -11.34 26.67
N ARG A 192 9.30 -10.45 27.42
CA ARG A 192 8.62 -9.36 28.14
C ARG A 192 8.43 -8.11 27.30
N HIS A 193 9.11 -8.03 26.13
CA HIS A 193 8.98 -6.87 25.24
C HIS A 193 7.64 -6.93 24.49
N PRO A 194 6.90 -5.82 24.35
CA PRO A 194 5.59 -5.76 23.66
C PRO A 194 5.56 -6.40 22.27
N GLU A 195 6.66 -6.33 21.53
CA GLU A 195 6.78 -6.89 20.16
C GLU A 195 6.87 -8.42 20.13
N SER A 196 7.16 -9.11 21.25
CA SER A 196 7.40 -10.55 21.26
C SER A 196 6.14 -11.41 21.13
N GLY A 197 4.95 -10.84 21.43
CA GLY A 197 3.69 -11.56 21.56
C GLY A 197 3.08 -12.00 20.23
N PHE A 198 2.18 -12.99 20.29
CA PHE A 198 1.32 -13.38 19.19
C PHE A 198 0.09 -12.44 19.11
N ALA A 199 0.16 -11.44 18.25
CA ALA A 199 -0.76 -10.31 18.24
C ALA A 199 -2.16 -10.60 17.67
N VAL A 200 -2.30 -11.59 16.77
CA VAL A 200 -3.55 -11.78 16.00
C VAL A 200 -4.62 -12.48 16.84
N GLY A 201 -4.25 -13.45 17.64
CA GLY A 201 -5.19 -14.35 18.28
C GLY A 201 -5.71 -15.45 17.37
N ASN A 202 -6.27 -16.49 17.96
CA ASN A 202 -6.95 -17.58 17.28
C ASN A 202 -7.95 -18.27 18.22
N GLU A 203 -8.68 -19.26 17.71
CA GLU A 203 -9.68 -19.99 18.52
C GLU A 203 -9.11 -20.61 19.80
N ASN A 204 -7.85 -21.01 19.82
CA ASN A 204 -7.20 -21.63 20.96
C ASN A 204 -6.74 -20.61 22.02
N THR A 205 -6.11 -19.52 21.57
CA THR A 205 -5.61 -18.45 22.46
C THR A 205 -6.74 -17.68 23.11
N LEU A 206 -7.87 -17.53 22.39
CA LEU A 206 -9.05 -16.79 22.84
C LEU A 206 -10.19 -17.70 23.36
N ALA A 207 -9.92 -19.00 23.59
CA ALA A 207 -10.91 -19.95 24.08
C ALA A 207 -11.37 -19.64 25.51
N ASP A 208 -12.67 -19.82 25.79
CA ASP A 208 -13.14 -19.86 27.17
C ASP A 208 -12.52 -21.04 27.91
N ARG A 209 -12.20 -20.86 29.19
CA ARG A 209 -11.64 -21.86 30.08
C ARG A 209 -12.54 -22.00 31.30
N GLU A 210 -12.42 -23.09 32.05
CA GLU A 210 -13.22 -23.30 33.25
C GLU A 210 -12.94 -22.22 34.30
N GLY A 211 -13.92 -21.35 34.54
CA GLY A 211 -13.82 -20.23 35.50
C GLY A 211 -13.04 -19.01 34.96
N ASP A 212 -12.76 -18.97 33.68
CA ASP A 212 -11.98 -17.90 33.02
C ASP A 212 -12.59 -17.64 31.63
N LEU A 213 -13.48 -16.66 31.55
CA LEU A 213 -14.22 -16.32 30.34
C LEU A 213 -13.57 -15.16 29.59
N VAL A 214 -13.34 -15.33 28.30
CA VAL A 214 -12.72 -14.29 27.44
C VAL A 214 -13.47 -12.96 27.49
N ARG A 215 -14.80 -12.98 27.71
CA ARG A 215 -15.61 -11.78 27.89
C ARG A 215 -15.22 -10.97 29.13
N GLU A 216 -14.91 -11.64 30.22
CA GLU A 216 -14.52 -10.98 31.46
C GLU A 216 -13.14 -10.35 31.31
N ASP A 217 -12.23 -11.03 30.62
CA ASP A 217 -10.91 -10.51 30.26
C ASP A 217 -11.01 -9.30 29.32
N LEU A 218 -11.90 -9.35 28.31
CA LEU A 218 -12.16 -8.21 27.41
C LEU A 218 -12.65 -6.97 28.16
N ILE A 219 -13.63 -7.13 29.05
CA ILE A 219 -14.14 -6.04 29.87
C ILE A 219 -13.05 -5.50 30.79
N GLY A 220 -12.30 -6.39 31.46
CA GLY A 220 -11.20 -6.00 32.32
C GLY A 220 -10.10 -5.25 31.57
N PHE A 221 -9.74 -5.70 30.37
CA PHE A 221 -8.77 -5.05 29.50
C PHE A 221 -9.26 -3.66 29.05
N TYR A 222 -10.50 -3.56 28.59
CA TYR A 222 -11.11 -2.28 28.21
C TYR A 222 -11.14 -1.29 29.37
N GLU A 223 -11.60 -1.71 30.54
CA GLU A 223 -11.67 -0.86 31.74
C GLU A 223 -10.27 -0.44 32.24
N ALA A 224 -9.26 -1.27 32.08
CA ALA A 224 -7.89 -0.95 32.49
C ALA A 224 -7.18 0.01 31.54
N HIS A 225 -7.42 -0.13 30.25
CA HIS A 225 -6.58 0.48 29.23
C HIS A 225 -7.26 1.62 28.44
N TYR A 226 -8.58 1.59 28.27
CA TYR A 226 -9.29 2.60 27.50
C TYR A 226 -9.62 3.81 28.38
N ARG A 227 -8.60 4.64 28.58
CA ARG A 227 -8.63 5.82 29.45
C ARG A 227 -8.25 7.09 28.68
N ALA A 228 -9.01 8.15 28.88
CA ALA A 228 -8.91 9.40 28.13
C ALA A 228 -7.49 10.01 28.06
N GLU A 229 -6.72 9.92 29.14
CA GLU A 229 -5.35 10.47 29.17
C GLU A 229 -4.34 9.67 28.32
N SER A 230 -4.68 8.44 27.95
CA SER A 230 -3.90 7.57 27.05
C SER A 230 -4.43 7.57 25.63
N MET A 231 -5.36 8.48 25.30
CA MET A 231 -6.00 8.57 24.00
C MET A 231 -5.71 9.90 23.31
N THR A 232 -5.77 9.87 22.00
CA THR A 232 -5.70 11.03 21.12
C THR A 232 -6.81 10.96 20.08
N LEU A 233 -7.49 12.06 19.86
CA LEU A 233 -8.58 12.19 18.89
C LEU A 233 -8.24 13.27 17.86
N VAL A 234 -8.37 12.95 16.58
CA VAL A 234 -8.27 13.93 15.49
C VAL A 234 -9.58 13.96 14.72
N VAL A 235 -10.13 15.13 14.49
CA VAL A 235 -11.38 15.34 13.73
C VAL A 235 -11.13 16.35 12.64
N LEU A 236 -11.46 16.02 11.40
CA LEU A 236 -11.42 16.90 10.23
C LEU A 236 -12.82 17.05 9.64
N GLY A 237 -13.26 18.28 9.42
CA GLY A 237 -14.56 18.59 8.82
C GLY A 237 -14.60 19.97 8.19
N ARG A 238 -15.71 20.27 7.50
CA ARG A 238 -15.97 21.63 6.93
C ARG A 238 -16.30 22.68 7.97
N GLU A 239 -16.70 22.25 9.13
CA GLU A 239 -17.11 23.09 10.23
C GLU A 239 -15.92 23.83 10.81
N SER A 240 -16.19 25.02 11.39
CA SER A 240 -15.15 25.77 12.11
C SER A 240 -14.63 24.95 13.29
N THR A 241 -13.36 25.14 13.64
CA THR A 241 -12.73 24.49 14.79
C THR A 241 -13.49 24.71 16.10
N VAL A 242 -14.19 25.83 16.24
CA VAL A 242 -15.04 26.14 17.41
C VAL A 242 -16.25 25.19 17.46
N LEU A 243 -16.93 24.98 16.33
CA LEU A 243 -18.09 24.10 16.27
C LEU A 243 -17.68 22.63 16.45
N LEU A 244 -16.57 22.21 15.83
CA LEU A 244 -16.00 20.88 16.03
C LEU A 244 -15.64 20.64 17.51
N ARG A 245 -15.06 21.64 18.18
CA ARG A 245 -14.77 21.57 19.62
C ARG A 245 -16.03 21.35 20.45
N ASP A 246 -17.07 22.13 20.19
CA ASP A 246 -18.33 22.04 20.95
C ASP A 246 -18.96 20.64 20.79
N TRP A 247 -18.91 20.04 19.59
CA TRP A 247 -19.35 18.65 19.35
C TRP A 247 -18.50 17.64 20.09
N VAL A 248 -17.17 17.77 20.03
CA VAL A 248 -16.26 16.83 20.66
C VAL A 248 -16.35 16.90 22.19
N GLU A 249 -16.48 18.09 22.78
CA GLU A 249 -16.72 18.24 24.21
C GLU A 249 -18.02 17.56 24.63
N GLU A 250 -19.13 17.75 23.88
CA GLU A 250 -20.43 17.12 24.16
C GLU A 250 -20.34 15.60 24.09
N LEU A 251 -19.65 15.04 23.08
CA LEU A 251 -19.70 13.61 22.76
C LEU A 251 -18.61 12.77 23.47
N PHE A 252 -17.44 13.34 23.76
CA PHE A 252 -16.29 12.57 24.27
C PHE A 252 -15.94 12.88 25.74
N GLU A 253 -16.57 13.86 26.40
CA GLU A 253 -16.36 14.07 27.85
C GLU A 253 -16.78 12.86 28.69
N GLY A 254 -17.65 11.95 28.17
CA GLY A 254 -18.07 10.72 28.82
C GLY A 254 -16.99 9.62 28.82
N VAL A 255 -15.91 9.73 28.05
CA VAL A 255 -14.80 8.76 28.06
C VAL A 255 -14.16 8.73 29.46
N PRO A 256 -13.93 7.53 30.08
CA PRO A 256 -13.41 7.41 31.45
C PRO A 256 -12.06 8.12 31.59
N ALA A 257 -11.94 9.01 32.58
CA ALA A 257 -10.72 9.72 32.90
C ALA A 257 -9.63 8.78 33.45
N GLY A 258 -8.37 9.21 33.40
CA GLY A 258 -7.20 8.49 33.94
C GLY A 258 -6.24 8.02 32.85
N LYS A 259 -5.17 7.37 33.29
CA LYS A 259 -4.15 6.78 32.41
C LYS A 259 -4.33 5.27 32.34
N ALA A 260 -4.08 4.70 31.18
CA ALA A 260 -3.90 3.27 31.00
C ALA A 260 -2.65 2.76 31.73
N ILE A 261 -2.61 1.46 31.96
CA ILE A 261 -1.36 0.77 32.32
C ILE A 261 -0.47 0.81 31.07
N ALA A 262 0.69 1.44 31.18
CA ALA A 262 1.61 1.58 30.05
C ALA A 262 2.20 0.22 29.64
N PRO A 263 2.41 -0.03 28.33
CA PRO A 263 3.19 -1.18 27.87
C PRO A 263 4.61 -1.15 28.47
N GLN A 264 5.24 -2.33 28.65
CA GLN A 264 6.60 -2.45 29.20
C GLN A 264 7.68 -2.08 28.17
N THR A 265 7.68 -0.84 27.68
CA THR A 265 8.65 -0.35 26.66
C THR A 265 10.07 -0.13 27.23
N GLU A 266 10.28 -0.25 28.54
CA GLU A 266 11.59 -0.19 29.20
C GLU A 266 12.42 -1.48 29.02
N VAL A 267 11.80 -2.58 28.55
CA VAL A 267 12.50 -3.84 28.29
C VAL A 267 13.22 -3.75 26.96
N PRO A 268 14.52 -4.12 26.86
CA PRO A 268 15.20 -4.19 25.58
C PRO A 268 14.54 -5.17 24.61
N ILE A 269 14.58 -4.87 23.30
CA ILE A 269 14.02 -5.74 22.26
C ILE A 269 14.64 -7.13 22.29
N TYR A 270 15.95 -7.21 22.47
CA TYR A 270 16.69 -8.46 22.62
C TYR A 270 17.12 -8.67 24.06
N PRO A 271 17.08 -9.90 24.60
CA PRO A 271 17.62 -10.19 25.94
C PRO A 271 19.09 -9.79 26.01
N LEU A 272 19.51 -9.28 27.17
CA LEU A 272 20.89 -8.81 27.33
C LEU A 272 21.91 -9.95 27.14
N GLY A 273 22.88 -9.73 26.24
CA GLY A 273 23.97 -10.67 25.98
C GLY A 273 23.61 -11.80 25.00
N THR A 274 22.48 -11.75 24.34
CA THR A 274 22.11 -12.74 23.31
C THR A 274 22.68 -12.42 21.93
N LEU A 275 22.84 -11.14 21.60
CA LEU A 275 23.49 -10.75 20.33
C LEU A 275 24.99 -11.07 20.37
N PRO A 276 25.61 -11.44 19.22
CA PRO A 276 25.06 -11.46 17.87
C PRO A 276 24.32 -12.79 17.54
N LEU A 277 23.24 -12.69 16.76
CA LEU A 277 22.41 -13.82 16.36
C LEU A 277 22.40 -14.00 14.85
N LEU A 278 22.29 -15.26 14.39
CA LEU A 278 21.95 -15.68 13.04
C LEU A 278 20.62 -16.42 13.11
N GLN A 279 19.63 -15.94 12.37
CA GLN A 279 18.33 -16.59 12.22
C GLN A 279 18.10 -16.95 10.76
N LYS A 280 17.74 -18.21 10.50
CA LYS A 280 17.36 -18.68 9.16
C LYS A 280 15.87 -18.96 9.16
N ILE A 281 15.19 -18.61 8.05
CA ILE A 281 13.73 -18.70 7.92
C ILE A 281 13.39 -19.26 6.54
N ILE A 282 12.53 -20.29 6.49
CA ILE A 282 12.04 -20.85 5.24
C ILE A 282 10.73 -20.16 4.84
N PRO A 283 10.68 -19.47 3.69
CA PRO A 283 9.47 -18.85 3.17
C PRO A 283 8.58 -19.87 2.44
N VAL A 284 7.35 -19.43 2.10
CA VAL A 284 6.43 -20.15 1.21
C VAL A 284 6.76 -19.89 -0.26
N LYS A 285 6.95 -18.61 -0.60
CA LYS A 285 7.31 -18.17 -1.95
C LYS A 285 8.80 -18.32 -2.20
N GLU A 286 9.17 -18.36 -3.47
CA GLU A 286 10.58 -18.27 -3.86
C GLU A 286 11.09 -16.84 -3.62
N ILE A 287 11.45 -16.53 -2.40
CA ILE A 287 12.06 -15.25 -2.01
C ILE A 287 13.36 -15.50 -1.25
N ARG A 288 14.35 -14.63 -1.45
CA ARG A 288 15.64 -14.68 -0.77
C ARG A 288 15.98 -13.30 -0.22
N GLN A 289 16.36 -13.23 1.03
CA GLN A 289 16.61 -11.96 1.69
C GLN A 289 17.66 -12.11 2.79
N ALA A 290 18.48 -11.06 2.99
CA ALA A 290 19.27 -10.88 4.19
C ALA A 290 18.85 -9.57 4.88
N VAL A 291 18.54 -9.64 6.17
CA VAL A 291 18.23 -8.48 6.99
C VAL A 291 19.27 -8.34 8.11
N PHE A 292 20.03 -7.27 8.05
CA PHE A 292 21.01 -6.91 9.08
C PHE A 292 20.32 -5.95 10.04
N SER A 293 19.83 -6.45 11.17
CA SER A 293 19.07 -5.67 12.16
C SER A 293 19.97 -5.40 13.39
N PHE A 294 20.18 -4.13 13.70
CA PHE A 294 21.02 -3.67 14.80
C PHE A 294 20.17 -3.06 15.92
N ALA A 295 20.42 -3.47 17.16
CA ALA A 295 19.80 -2.85 18.33
C ALA A 295 20.37 -1.44 18.55
N ILE A 296 19.50 -0.43 18.64
CA ILE A 296 19.87 0.97 18.86
C ILE A 296 19.04 1.58 19.99
N PRO A 297 19.50 2.68 20.61
CA PRO A 297 18.64 3.53 21.43
C PRO A 297 17.50 4.09 20.60
N SER A 298 16.40 4.50 21.23
CA SER A 298 15.34 5.24 20.55
C SER A 298 15.88 6.49 19.87
N ALA A 299 15.35 6.77 18.68
CA ALA A 299 15.64 8.01 17.93
C ALA A 299 14.45 8.99 17.91
N LEU A 300 13.39 8.70 18.70
CA LEU A 300 12.21 9.55 18.77
C LEU A 300 12.53 10.98 19.24
N ASP A 301 13.38 11.13 20.24
CA ASP A 301 13.81 12.44 20.73
C ASP A 301 14.77 13.16 19.76
N ASP A 302 15.42 12.41 18.88
CA ASP A 302 16.39 12.92 17.91
C ASP A 302 15.79 13.24 16.53
N TYR A 303 14.44 13.22 16.42
CA TYR A 303 13.74 13.40 15.14
C TYR A 303 14.07 14.70 14.40
N ALA A 304 14.50 15.74 15.09
CA ALA A 304 14.90 17.02 14.52
C ALA A 304 16.37 17.07 14.00
N ALA A 305 17.20 16.10 14.40
CA ALA A 305 18.56 15.94 13.94
C ALA A 305 18.73 14.82 12.90
N LYS A 306 17.70 13.96 12.72
CA LYS A 306 17.62 12.92 11.70
C LYS A 306 18.84 11.98 11.60
N PRO A 307 19.41 11.48 12.70
CA PRO A 307 20.61 10.65 12.62
C PRO A 307 20.41 9.37 11.80
N LEU A 308 19.24 8.70 11.96
CA LEU A 308 18.95 7.47 11.24
C LEU A 308 18.72 7.73 9.75
N SER A 309 18.01 8.81 9.39
CA SER A 309 17.80 9.18 7.98
C SER A 309 19.13 9.51 7.28
N TYR A 310 20.03 10.18 8.00
CA TYR A 310 21.38 10.44 7.52
C TYR A 310 22.15 9.16 7.20
N ILE A 311 22.18 8.21 8.16
CA ILE A 311 22.87 6.92 7.98
C ILE A 311 22.22 6.12 6.85
N ALA A 312 20.89 6.09 6.83
CA ALA A 312 20.10 5.38 5.84
C ALA A 312 20.39 5.86 4.42
N SER A 313 20.55 7.18 4.21
CA SER A 313 20.83 7.74 2.88
C SER A 313 22.18 7.33 2.31
N LEU A 314 23.17 7.01 3.18
CA LEU A 314 24.49 6.56 2.75
C LEU A 314 24.57 5.04 2.58
N LEU A 315 23.93 4.27 3.46
CA LEU A 315 23.91 2.81 3.38
C LEU A 315 22.95 2.30 2.32
N GLY A 316 21.84 3.00 2.10
CA GLY A 316 20.82 2.68 1.11
C GLY A 316 21.03 3.36 -0.25
N ASP A 317 22.20 4.02 -0.47
CA ASP A 317 22.53 4.61 -1.77
C ASP A 317 22.59 3.54 -2.86
N GLU A 318 22.01 3.84 -4.02
CA GLU A 318 21.99 2.96 -5.20
C GLU A 318 22.84 3.50 -6.36
N GLY A 319 23.48 4.64 -6.14
CA GLY A 319 24.36 5.28 -7.11
C GLY A 319 25.65 4.50 -7.37
N PRO A 320 26.48 4.97 -8.33
CA PRO A 320 27.76 4.33 -8.63
C PRO A 320 28.68 4.29 -7.40
N GLY A 321 29.28 3.14 -7.13
CA GLY A 321 30.15 2.91 -5.98
C GLY A 321 29.43 2.59 -4.66
N SER A 322 28.11 2.54 -4.67
CA SER A 322 27.33 2.08 -3.52
C SER A 322 27.46 0.56 -3.31
N LEU A 323 27.09 0.10 -2.13
CA LEU A 323 27.02 -1.33 -1.83
C LEU A 323 26.06 -2.03 -2.82
N PHE A 324 24.88 -1.45 -3.07
CA PHE A 324 23.90 -2.05 -3.97
C PHE A 324 24.41 -2.18 -5.40
N ALA A 325 25.06 -1.14 -5.94
CA ALA A 325 25.65 -1.20 -7.29
C ALA A 325 26.67 -2.33 -7.41
N LEU A 326 27.54 -2.47 -6.39
CA LEU A 326 28.55 -3.54 -6.37
C LEU A 326 27.92 -4.94 -6.28
N LEU A 327 26.87 -5.11 -5.44
CA LEU A 327 26.15 -6.39 -5.31
C LEU A 327 25.42 -6.77 -6.60
N LYS A 328 24.87 -5.77 -7.32
CA LYS A 328 24.24 -5.97 -8.64
C LYS A 328 25.25 -6.43 -9.70
N GLU A 329 26.43 -5.82 -9.72
CA GLU A 329 27.51 -6.22 -10.65
C GLU A 329 27.97 -7.66 -10.42
N GLN A 330 27.91 -8.14 -9.17
CA GLN A 330 28.19 -9.55 -8.84
C GLN A 330 27.02 -10.49 -9.12
N GLY A 331 25.83 -9.97 -9.47
CA GLY A 331 24.64 -10.78 -9.62
C GLY A 331 24.06 -11.29 -8.29
N TRP A 332 24.34 -10.63 -7.15
CA TRP A 332 23.95 -11.10 -5.82
C TRP A 332 22.73 -10.41 -5.24
N ALA A 333 22.37 -9.22 -5.70
CA ALA A 333 21.24 -8.46 -5.16
C ALA A 333 20.32 -7.93 -6.25
N GLU A 334 19.04 -7.85 -5.90
CA GLU A 334 17.93 -7.28 -6.70
C GLU A 334 17.41 -5.99 -6.12
N GLY A 335 17.62 -5.74 -4.82
CA GLY A 335 17.22 -4.53 -4.11
C GLY A 335 17.97 -4.38 -2.80
N LEU A 336 18.10 -3.13 -2.33
CA LEU A 336 18.67 -2.80 -1.03
C LEU A 336 17.87 -1.66 -0.43
N SER A 337 17.57 -1.74 0.86
CA SER A 337 17.02 -0.62 1.63
C SER A 337 17.71 -0.54 2.99
N ALA A 338 17.83 0.68 3.52
CA ALA A 338 18.36 0.92 4.86
C ALA A 338 17.48 1.94 5.60
N GLY A 339 17.32 1.78 6.91
CA GLY A 339 16.52 2.70 7.71
C GLY A 339 16.27 2.24 9.14
N GLY A 340 15.51 3.05 9.87
CA GLY A 340 14.98 2.64 11.17
C GLY A 340 13.96 1.50 10.99
N GLY A 341 14.06 0.46 11.80
CA GLY A 341 13.10 -0.64 11.89
C GLY A 341 12.10 -0.42 13.02
N LEU A 342 12.15 -1.25 14.06
CA LEU A 342 11.31 -1.08 15.27
C LEU A 342 11.65 0.25 15.95
N SER A 343 10.62 0.93 16.46
CA SER A 343 10.77 2.22 17.17
C SER A 343 9.84 2.27 18.37
N TYR A 344 10.42 2.27 19.57
CA TYR A 344 9.76 2.38 20.86
C TYR A 344 10.38 3.51 21.67
N GLU A 345 9.76 3.88 22.78
CA GLU A 345 10.20 5.01 23.63
C GLU A 345 11.68 4.95 24.03
N HIS A 346 12.22 3.75 24.32
CA HIS A 346 13.59 3.59 24.82
C HIS A 346 14.51 2.85 23.85
N TYR A 347 13.97 2.00 23.00
CA TYR A 347 14.73 1.11 22.13
C TYR A 347 14.18 1.11 20.70
N GLY A 348 15.05 0.84 19.76
CA GLY A 348 14.70 0.66 18.37
C GLY A 348 15.68 -0.28 17.66
N THR A 349 15.45 -0.48 16.37
CA THR A 349 16.40 -1.15 15.48
C THR A 349 16.74 -0.26 14.30
N PHE A 350 17.95 -0.43 13.77
CA PHE A 350 18.32 0.05 12.45
C PHE A 350 18.54 -1.17 11.56
N GLU A 351 18.02 -1.14 10.36
CA GLU A 351 18.00 -2.30 9.48
C GLU A 351 18.57 -1.99 8.10
N VAL A 352 19.34 -2.94 7.57
CA VAL A 352 19.73 -3.00 6.17
C VAL A 352 19.15 -4.28 5.59
N THR A 353 18.23 -4.15 4.67
CA THR A 353 17.53 -5.26 4.03
C THR A 353 18.00 -5.39 2.60
N ILE A 354 18.41 -6.58 2.19
CA ILE A 354 18.92 -6.88 0.86
C ILE A 354 18.09 -8.02 0.28
N SER A 355 17.39 -7.76 -0.83
CA SER A 355 16.77 -8.79 -1.65
C SER A 355 17.85 -9.49 -2.47
N LEU A 356 17.93 -10.80 -2.34
CA LEU A 356 19.05 -11.59 -2.86
C LEU A 356 18.64 -12.48 -4.02
N THR A 357 19.57 -12.77 -4.88
CA THR A 357 19.55 -13.94 -5.78
C THR A 357 19.95 -15.21 -5.01
N GLU A 358 19.85 -16.39 -5.64
CA GLU A 358 20.34 -17.65 -5.07
C GLU A 358 21.84 -17.53 -4.76
N SER A 359 22.63 -17.06 -5.73
CA SER A 359 24.07 -16.81 -5.55
C SER A 359 24.35 -15.75 -4.47
N GLY A 360 23.48 -14.75 -4.30
CA GLY A 360 23.58 -13.77 -3.24
C GLY A 360 23.40 -14.36 -1.85
N LEU A 361 22.43 -15.27 -1.70
CA LEU A 361 22.20 -15.98 -0.45
C LEU A 361 23.40 -16.85 -0.06
N GLU A 362 24.00 -17.55 -1.02
CA GLU A 362 25.24 -18.32 -0.79
C GLU A 362 26.42 -17.46 -0.37
N ASN A 363 26.47 -16.19 -0.84
CA ASN A 363 27.55 -15.24 -0.58
C ASN A 363 27.25 -14.26 0.58
N TYR A 364 26.27 -14.51 1.44
CA TYR A 364 25.83 -13.58 2.49
C TYR A 364 26.98 -13.10 3.40
N GLN A 365 27.96 -13.98 3.68
CA GLN A 365 29.11 -13.61 4.50
C GLN A 365 29.97 -12.53 3.83
N ARG A 366 30.17 -12.64 2.53
CA ARG A 366 30.93 -11.65 1.75
C ARG A 366 30.16 -10.34 1.62
N ILE A 367 28.83 -10.42 1.48
CA ILE A 367 27.94 -9.25 1.51
C ILE A 367 28.07 -8.52 2.85
N GLY A 368 28.02 -9.26 3.97
CA GLY A 368 28.23 -8.70 5.31
C GLY A 368 29.60 -8.03 5.46
N ALA A 369 30.63 -8.66 4.92
CA ALA A 369 31.98 -8.09 4.91
C ALA A 369 32.05 -6.71 4.22
N TRP A 370 31.40 -6.57 3.06
CA TRP A 370 31.33 -5.31 2.33
C TRP A 370 30.44 -4.28 3.02
N LEU A 371 29.33 -4.69 3.62
CA LEU A 371 28.49 -3.81 4.43
C LEU A 371 29.27 -3.20 5.61
N PHE A 372 30.01 -4.01 6.36
CA PHE A 372 30.80 -3.51 7.49
C PHE A 372 32.02 -2.66 7.05
N ALA A 373 32.57 -2.94 5.88
CA ALA A 373 33.58 -2.07 5.29
C ALA A 373 32.99 -0.67 4.96
N LEU A 374 31.79 -0.62 4.37
CA LEU A 374 31.09 0.63 4.08
C LEU A 374 30.70 1.39 5.37
N ILE A 375 30.16 0.71 6.39
CA ILE A 375 29.83 1.34 7.67
C ILE A 375 31.07 2.02 8.28
N ARG A 376 32.22 1.36 8.23
CA ARG A 376 33.48 1.92 8.71
C ARG A 376 33.89 3.13 7.90
N GLN A 377 33.84 3.07 6.57
CA GLN A 377 34.14 4.18 5.70
C GLN A 377 33.25 5.39 5.97
N ILE A 378 31.94 5.17 6.17
CA ILE A 378 30.99 6.22 6.57
C ILE A 378 31.42 6.86 7.91
N SER A 379 31.79 6.05 8.89
CA SER A 379 32.21 6.55 10.21
C SER A 379 33.47 7.41 10.15
N GLU A 380 34.42 7.04 9.30
CA GLU A 380 35.71 7.73 9.13
C GLU A 380 35.58 9.02 8.29
N GLU A 381 34.95 8.95 7.14
CA GLU A 381 34.92 9.97 6.10
C GLU A 381 33.55 10.52 5.75
N GLY A 382 32.45 9.72 5.97
CA GLY A 382 31.12 9.99 5.44
C GLY A 382 30.31 11.01 6.23
N VAL A 383 30.62 11.25 7.50
CA VAL A 383 29.80 12.15 8.34
C VAL A 383 30.19 13.61 8.12
N THR A 384 29.60 14.21 7.10
CA THR A 384 29.87 15.57 6.61
C THR A 384 28.60 16.43 6.59
N SER A 385 28.75 17.75 6.74
CA SER A 385 27.57 18.64 6.80
C SER A 385 26.84 18.77 5.46
N TRP A 386 27.53 18.60 4.32
CA TRP A 386 26.91 18.80 3.01
C TRP A 386 25.81 17.75 2.71
N VAL A 387 25.95 16.51 3.16
CA VAL A 387 24.92 15.46 3.02
C VAL A 387 23.67 15.85 3.81
N PHE A 388 23.83 16.33 5.04
CA PHE A 388 22.73 16.82 5.85
C PHE A 388 22.05 18.06 5.24
N ASP A 389 22.84 19.01 4.72
CA ASP A 389 22.33 20.22 4.08
C ASP A 389 21.57 19.92 2.80
N GLU A 390 21.98 18.89 2.05
CA GLU A 390 21.25 18.40 0.87
C GLU A 390 19.91 17.77 1.25
N GLN A 391 19.89 16.88 2.22
CA GLN A 391 18.65 16.28 2.74
C GLN A 391 17.70 17.33 3.30
N ARG A 392 18.22 18.30 4.06
CA ARG A 392 17.42 19.41 4.55
C ARG A 392 16.77 20.18 3.41
N LYS A 393 17.51 20.49 2.36
CA LYS A 393 16.99 21.22 1.20
C LYS A 393 15.91 20.43 0.47
N LEU A 394 16.11 19.10 0.31
CA LEU A 394 15.09 18.22 -0.26
C LEU A 394 13.80 18.20 0.59
N ALA A 395 13.95 18.08 1.90
CA ALA A 395 12.84 18.09 2.83
C ALA A 395 12.09 19.46 2.85
N GLU A 396 12.79 20.57 2.76
CA GLU A 396 12.22 21.91 2.66
C GLU A 396 11.41 22.08 1.37
N ILE A 397 11.90 21.58 0.24
CA ILE A 397 11.20 21.63 -1.05
C ILE A 397 9.95 20.74 -0.99
N ASP A 398 10.08 19.52 -0.48
CA ASP A 398 8.95 18.58 -0.39
C ASP A 398 7.87 19.07 0.57
N PHE A 399 8.26 19.66 1.70
CA PHE A 399 7.32 20.30 2.63
C PHE A 399 6.59 21.51 2.00
N ARG A 400 7.33 22.34 1.27
CA ARG A 400 6.77 23.55 0.63
C ARG A 400 5.72 23.20 -0.44
N PHE A 401 5.95 22.15 -1.22
CA PHE A 401 5.12 21.74 -2.34
C PHE A 401 4.40 20.41 -2.07
N ARG A 402 4.09 20.17 -0.80
CA ARG A 402 3.32 19.00 -0.41
C ARG A 402 1.91 19.11 -1.00
N GLU A 403 1.48 18.04 -1.64
CA GLU A 403 0.10 17.86 -2.09
C GLU A 403 -0.77 17.34 -0.96
N ASP A 404 -2.07 17.56 -1.06
CA ASP A 404 -3.03 17.07 -0.09
C ASP A 404 -3.08 15.55 -0.02
N VAL A 405 -3.58 15.06 1.10
CA VAL A 405 -3.84 13.64 1.34
C VAL A 405 -5.28 13.48 1.79
N GLU A 406 -5.85 12.32 1.51
CA GLU A 406 -7.21 11.99 1.92
C GLU A 406 -7.44 12.23 3.43
N ALA A 407 -8.60 12.78 3.77
CA ALA A 407 -8.93 13.18 5.13
C ALA A 407 -8.70 12.06 6.15
N TYR A 408 -9.13 10.81 5.86
CA TYR A 408 -8.93 9.68 6.77
C TYR A 408 -7.44 9.33 6.96
N THR A 409 -6.62 9.47 5.92
CA THR A 409 -5.17 9.23 6.01
C THR A 409 -4.49 10.23 6.93
N LEU A 410 -4.91 11.50 6.84
CA LEU A 410 -4.39 12.58 7.68
C LEU A 410 -4.76 12.38 9.15
N VAL A 411 -6.07 12.16 9.45
CA VAL A 411 -6.53 12.03 10.85
C VAL A 411 -5.94 10.80 11.52
N ARG A 412 -5.86 9.66 10.81
CA ARG A 412 -5.25 8.42 11.30
C ARG A 412 -3.78 8.61 11.66
N ALA A 413 -3.00 9.21 10.75
CA ALA A 413 -1.58 9.45 10.98
C ALA A 413 -1.34 10.42 12.13
N PHE A 414 -2.15 11.49 12.24
CA PHE A 414 -1.97 12.46 13.29
C PHE A 414 -2.41 11.93 14.66
N ALA A 415 -3.48 11.13 14.73
CA ALA A 415 -3.90 10.51 15.98
C ALA A 415 -2.75 9.67 16.58
N ALA A 416 -2.12 8.80 15.80
CA ALA A 416 -0.98 8.01 16.25
C ALA A 416 0.23 8.90 16.62
N ARG A 417 0.59 9.88 15.75
CA ARG A 417 1.75 10.77 15.98
C ARG A 417 1.63 11.67 17.21
N MET A 418 0.41 12.00 17.66
CA MET A 418 0.19 12.79 18.87
C MET A 418 0.73 12.11 20.14
N HIS A 419 1.03 10.81 20.11
CA HIS A 419 1.70 10.12 21.20
C HIS A 419 3.20 10.43 21.28
N ASP A 420 3.84 10.64 20.12
CA ASP A 420 5.30 10.67 19.98
C ASP A 420 5.86 12.07 19.73
N TYR A 421 5.07 12.96 19.12
CA TYR A 421 5.54 14.29 18.73
C TYR A 421 4.77 15.42 19.42
N PRO A 422 5.42 16.57 19.67
CA PRO A 422 4.74 17.79 20.05
C PRO A 422 3.69 18.18 19.00
N VAL A 423 2.53 18.69 19.45
CA VAL A 423 1.42 19.04 18.54
C VAL A 423 1.83 19.99 17.43
N GLN A 424 2.68 20.98 17.74
CA GLN A 424 3.18 21.93 16.76
C GLN A 424 3.95 21.30 15.59
N ASP A 425 4.57 20.15 15.82
CA ASP A 425 5.42 19.45 14.85
C ASP A 425 4.72 18.28 14.15
N LEU A 426 3.47 17.96 14.48
CA LEU A 426 2.76 16.79 13.93
C LEU A 426 2.82 16.70 12.42
N TYR A 427 2.71 17.84 11.75
CA TYR A 427 2.78 17.96 10.31
C TYR A 427 4.22 18.06 9.82
N TYR A 428 5.09 18.76 10.55
CA TYR A 428 6.45 19.11 10.13
C TYR A 428 7.53 18.11 10.56
N ALA A 429 7.28 17.29 11.60
CA ALA A 429 8.29 16.35 12.13
C ALA A 429 8.99 15.48 11.08
N PRO A 430 8.34 14.94 10.05
CA PRO A 430 9.01 14.18 8.99
C PRO A 430 10.04 14.99 8.19
N TYR A 431 9.83 16.30 8.05
CA TYR A 431 10.61 17.23 7.23
C TYR A 431 11.63 18.03 8.03
N ARG A 432 11.66 17.87 9.36
CA ARG A 432 12.46 18.71 10.25
C ARG A 432 13.93 18.32 10.26
N TYR A 433 14.82 19.23 9.87
CA TYR A 433 16.26 19.12 9.86
C TYR A 433 16.87 20.38 10.51
N ASP A 434 16.91 20.45 11.84
CA ASP A 434 17.31 21.68 12.54
C ASP A 434 18.82 21.92 12.47
N LYS A 435 19.62 20.95 12.88
CA LYS A 435 21.06 21.12 13.00
C LYS A 435 21.83 19.83 12.79
N PHE A 436 22.82 19.89 11.91
CA PHE A 436 23.82 18.83 11.77
C PHE A 436 24.53 18.53 13.11
N ASN A 437 24.48 17.30 13.55
CA ASN A 437 25.13 16.82 14.76
C ASN A 437 25.98 15.58 14.48
N ARG A 438 27.27 15.82 14.17
CA ARG A 438 28.21 14.76 13.83
C ARG A 438 28.39 13.74 14.95
N GLU A 439 28.47 14.18 16.21
CA GLU A 439 28.68 13.29 17.35
C GLU A 439 27.48 12.37 17.57
N LEU A 440 26.28 12.88 17.40
CA LEU A 440 25.05 12.09 17.49
C LEU A 440 25.01 11.02 16.38
N ILE A 441 25.26 11.38 15.14
CA ILE A 441 25.30 10.45 14.02
C ILE A 441 26.33 9.34 14.26
N LEU A 442 27.54 9.69 14.71
CA LEU A 442 28.59 8.72 15.05
C LEU A 442 28.17 7.80 16.19
N SER A 443 27.41 8.31 17.18
CA SER A 443 26.93 7.47 18.31
C SER A 443 25.95 6.37 17.88
N TYR A 444 25.16 6.61 16.82
CA TYR A 444 24.31 5.59 16.19
C TYR A 444 25.12 4.64 15.30
N LEU A 445 26.07 5.16 14.51
CA LEU A 445 26.98 4.33 13.71
C LEU A 445 27.78 3.35 14.56
N ASP A 446 28.21 3.77 15.77
CA ASP A 446 28.90 2.90 16.73
C ASP A 446 28.05 1.70 17.20
N ARG A 447 26.75 1.71 16.98
CA ARG A 447 25.86 0.56 17.24
C ARG A 447 25.81 -0.43 16.09
N LEU A 448 26.15 -0.01 14.88
CA LEU A 448 26.11 -0.85 13.68
C LEU A 448 27.37 -1.71 13.57
N GLN A 449 27.54 -2.63 14.52
CA GLN A 449 28.72 -3.49 14.64
C GLN A 449 28.32 -4.96 14.61
N PRO A 450 29.18 -5.87 14.10
CA PRO A 450 28.90 -7.31 14.04
C PRO A 450 28.42 -7.93 15.38
N ARG A 451 29.00 -7.47 16.50
CA ARG A 451 28.63 -7.94 17.85
C ARG A 451 27.22 -7.52 18.33
N ASN A 452 26.59 -6.58 17.67
CA ASN A 452 25.27 -6.02 17.98
C ASN A 452 24.23 -6.35 16.92
N LEU A 453 24.47 -7.40 16.15
CA LEU A 453 23.70 -7.79 14.97
C LEU A 453 22.74 -8.95 15.27
N HIS A 454 21.51 -8.83 14.82
CA HIS A 454 20.62 -9.93 14.50
C HIS A 454 20.54 -10.05 12.98
N LEU A 455 21.23 -11.05 12.41
CA LEU A 455 21.19 -11.34 10.98
C LEU A 455 20.06 -12.34 10.72
N LEU A 456 19.11 -11.95 9.87
CA LEU A 456 18.05 -12.84 9.39
C LEU A 456 18.33 -13.19 7.93
N LEU A 457 18.37 -14.48 7.63
CA LEU A 457 18.43 -15.02 6.28
C LEU A 457 17.10 -15.68 5.96
N VAL A 458 16.50 -15.31 4.84
CA VAL A 458 15.28 -15.91 4.32
C VAL A 458 15.61 -16.59 3.00
N GLY A 459 15.20 -17.85 2.84
CA GLY A 459 15.42 -18.57 1.59
C GLY A 459 14.89 -20.01 1.66
N PRO A 460 14.39 -20.56 0.54
CA PRO A 460 13.85 -21.90 0.50
C PRO A 460 14.92 -23.00 0.67
N GLU A 461 16.20 -22.69 0.40
CA GLU A 461 17.33 -23.63 0.48
C GLU A 461 17.91 -23.79 1.89
N LEU A 462 17.45 -22.97 2.85
CA LEU A 462 18.06 -22.91 4.19
C LEU A 462 17.70 -24.16 5.02
N GLU A 463 18.66 -24.62 5.80
CA GLU A 463 18.44 -25.67 6.80
C GLU A 463 18.02 -25.04 8.12
N THR A 464 17.00 -25.62 8.75
CA THR A 464 16.40 -25.17 10.01
C THR A 464 16.12 -26.35 10.92
N ASP A 465 16.02 -26.10 12.24
CA ASP A 465 15.84 -27.13 13.26
C ASP A 465 14.66 -26.90 14.21
N GLN A 466 13.93 -25.78 14.02
CA GLN A 466 12.80 -25.37 14.86
C GLN A 466 11.57 -25.05 14.01
N VAL A 467 10.41 -25.09 14.66
CA VAL A 467 9.13 -24.71 14.04
C VAL A 467 8.40 -23.75 14.98
N GLU A 468 8.05 -22.59 14.48
CA GLU A 468 7.25 -21.60 15.23
C GLU A 468 5.81 -22.13 15.39
N THR A 469 5.21 -21.92 16.56
CA THR A 469 4.02 -22.65 17.00
C THR A 469 2.70 -22.18 16.37
N HIS A 470 2.60 -20.92 15.94
CA HIS A 470 1.34 -20.37 15.42
C HIS A 470 1.24 -20.49 13.90
N TYR A 471 2.26 -20.06 13.17
CA TYR A 471 2.28 -20.07 11.69
C TYR A 471 3.00 -21.30 11.11
N GLY A 472 3.57 -22.16 11.96
CA GLY A 472 4.29 -23.34 11.49
C GLY A 472 5.54 -22.98 10.68
N VAL A 473 6.20 -21.86 10.99
CA VAL A 473 7.38 -21.41 10.25
C VAL A 473 8.58 -22.24 10.65
N HIS A 474 9.25 -22.81 9.67
CA HIS A 474 10.54 -23.45 9.89
C HIS A 474 11.62 -22.40 10.03
N TYR A 475 12.37 -22.43 11.13
CA TYR A 475 13.47 -21.50 11.42
C TYR A 475 14.58 -22.16 12.22
N SER A 476 15.74 -21.52 12.27
CA SER A 476 16.78 -21.78 13.26
C SER A 476 17.23 -20.47 13.91
N LEU A 477 17.73 -20.55 15.13
CA LEU A 477 18.27 -19.40 15.86
C LEU A 477 19.57 -19.83 16.56
N GLU A 478 20.69 -19.27 16.12
CA GLU A 478 22.01 -19.63 16.58
C GLU A 478 22.89 -18.38 16.79
N THR A 479 23.96 -18.50 17.56
CA THR A 479 24.94 -17.43 17.68
C THR A 479 25.71 -17.31 16.35
N LEU A 480 25.94 -16.10 15.89
CA LEU A 480 26.73 -15.88 14.68
C LEU A 480 28.15 -16.43 14.86
N PRO A 481 28.69 -17.23 13.91
CA PRO A 481 30.00 -17.86 14.07
C PRO A 481 31.14 -16.87 14.34
N SER A 482 32.06 -17.22 15.23
CA SER A 482 33.14 -16.31 15.66
C SER A 482 34.13 -15.97 14.55
N ASP A 483 34.37 -16.85 13.62
CA ASP A 483 35.23 -16.64 12.44
C ASP A 483 34.60 -15.60 11.49
N VAL A 484 33.29 -15.63 11.29
CA VAL A 484 32.55 -14.60 10.54
C VAL A 484 32.64 -13.23 11.22
N LEU A 485 32.53 -13.20 12.57
CA LEU A 485 32.64 -11.97 13.35
C LEU A 485 34.05 -11.38 13.28
N GLU A 486 35.08 -12.22 13.33
CA GLU A 486 36.48 -11.81 13.20
C GLU A 486 36.77 -11.25 11.80
N ASP A 487 36.28 -11.93 10.76
CA ASP A 487 36.41 -11.47 9.37
C ASP A 487 35.76 -10.11 9.18
N TRP A 488 34.50 -9.94 9.61
CA TRP A 488 33.77 -8.66 9.47
C TRP A 488 34.34 -7.53 10.33
N SER A 489 35.05 -7.84 11.41
CA SER A 489 35.69 -6.85 12.26
C SER A 489 37.07 -6.43 11.74
N GLY A 490 37.76 -7.29 10.98
CA GLY A 490 39.12 -7.13 10.53
C GLY A 490 39.32 -6.47 9.17
N LEU A 491 38.26 -6.29 8.35
CA LEU A 491 38.38 -5.87 6.98
C LEU A 491 38.90 -4.43 6.77
N SER A 492 39.79 -4.28 5.81
CA SER A 492 40.16 -3.00 5.21
C SER A 492 39.03 -2.49 4.30
N THR A 493 39.08 -1.19 3.99
CA THR A 493 38.17 -0.56 3.01
C THR A 493 38.20 -1.29 1.67
N ASN A 494 37.02 -1.51 1.07
CA ASN A 494 36.93 -2.03 -0.30
C ASN A 494 37.11 -0.86 -1.28
N PRO A 495 38.10 -0.90 -2.20
CA PRO A 495 38.39 0.22 -3.12
C PRO A 495 37.25 0.47 -4.14
N ASP A 496 36.35 -0.49 -4.35
CA ASP A 496 35.21 -0.37 -5.27
C ASP A 496 34.04 0.34 -4.60
N LEU A 497 34.05 0.46 -3.26
CA LEU A 497 33.06 1.21 -2.50
C LEU A 497 33.54 2.67 -2.31
N TYR A 498 32.67 3.62 -2.63
CA TYR A 498 32.92 5.04 -2.37
C TYR A 498 31.59 5.79 -2.10
N LEU A 499 31.71 6.88 -1.36
CA LEU A 499 30.57 7.67 -0.91
C LEU A 499 29.93 8.47 -2.06
N PRO A 500 28.62 8.75 -2.01
CA PRO A 500 27.91 9.49 -3.04
C PRO A 500 28.45 10.92 -3.21
N LYS A 501 28.20 11.49 -4.38
CA LYS A 501 28.48 12.88 -4.71
C LYS A 501 27.23 13.72 -4.56
N PRO A 502 27.36 15.07 -4.48
CA PRO A 502 26.19 15.95 -4.48
C PRO A 502 25.23 15.67 -5.63
N ASN A 503 23.95 15.69 -5.34
CA ASN A 503 22.89 15.29 -6.27
C ASN A 503 22.71 16.32 -7.40
N PRO A 504 22.96 15.97 -8.68
CA PRO A 504 22.83 16.89 -9.79
C PRO A 504 21.38 17.21 -10.19
N PHE A 505 20.42 16.42 -9.69
CA PHE A 505 19.00 16.57 -10.02
C PHE A 505 18.23 17.46 -9.04
N LEU A 506 18.91 18.04 -8.04
CA LEU A 506 18.26 18.99 -7.16
C LEU A 506 17.58 20.10 -7.99
N ALA A 507 16.28 20.26 -7.85
CA ALA A 507 15.53 21.28 -8.57
C ALA A 507 15.97 22.68 -8.12
N VAL A 508 16.29 23.54 -9.07
CA VAL A 508 16.69 24.94 -8.86
C VAL A 508 15.57 25.89 -9.28
N ASP A 509 14.94 25.60 -10.41
CA ASP A 509 13.78 26.35 -10.90
C ASP A 509 12.50 25.71 -10.36
N LEU A 510 11.91 26.39 -9.39
CA LEU A 510 10.69 26.00 -8.68
C LEU A 510 9.54 27.00 -8.95
N GLU A 511 9.60 27.74 -10.04
CA GLU A 511 8.57 28.72 -10.41
C GLU A 511 7.36 28.03 -11.06
N LEU A 512 6.17 28.51 -10.71
CA LEU A 512 4.95 28.12 -11.42
C LEU A 512 4.91 28.81 -12.78
N ARG A 513 4.82 28.02 -13.84
CA ARG A 513 4.71 28.51 -15.22
C ARG A 513 3.42 29.30 -15.40
N GLN A 514 3.43 30.22 -16.35
CA GLN A 514 2.26 30.98 -16.75
C GLN A 514 1.93 30.60 -18.19
N GLU A 515 0.79 29.95 -18.39
CA GLU A 515 0.29 29.58 -19.71
C GLU A 515 -1.21 29.88 -19.76
N GLN A 516 -1.68 30.48 -20.86
CA GLN A 516 -3.10 30.74 -21.05
C GLN A 516 -3.69 29.68 -21.99
N LEU A 517 -4.51 28.80 -21.43
CA LEU A 517 -5.25 27.82 -22.21
C LEU A 517 -6.67 28.31 -22.49
N GLU A 518 -7.18 28.01 -23.69
CA GLU A 518 -8.57 28.28 -24.08
C GLU A 518 -9.56 27.36 -23.36
N VAL A 519 -9.11 26.17 -22.96
CA VAL A 519 -9.87 25.13 -22.26
C VAL A 519 -9.01 24.48 -21.18
N SER A 520 -9.62 24.14 -20.07
CA SER A 520 -8.98 23.46 -18.92
C SER A 520 -9.10 21.93 -19.05
N LYS A 521 -8.58 21.39 -20.14
CA LYS A 521 -8.49 19.94 -20.40
C LYS A 521 -7.43 19.66 -21.47
N PRO A 522 -6.88 18.44 -21.53
CA PRO A 522 -5.84 18.11 -22.50
C PRO A 522 -6.25 18.42 -23.94
N THR A 523 -5.37 19.11 -24.63
CA THR A 523 -5.54 19.47 -26.05
C THR A 523 -4.60 18.64 -26.91
N ARG A 524 -5.10 18.15 -28.05
CA ARG A 524 -4.34 17.33 -28.98
C ARG A 524 -3.37 18.17 -29.83
N ILE A 525 -2.16 17.65 -29.97
CA ILE A 525 -1.11 18.21 -30.85
C ILE A 525 -0.50 17.03 -31.61
N ASP A 526 -0.60 17.07 -32.96
CA ASP A 526 0.07 16.08 -33.80
C ASP A 526 1.55 16.44 -33.97
N ILE A 527 2.45 15.59 -33.49
CA ILE A 527 3.91 15.80 -33.56
C ILE A 527 4.45 15.34 -34.90
N GLN A 528 4.14 14.10 -35.27
CA GLN A 528 4.45 13.50 -36.57
C GLN A 528 3.47 12.37 -36.86
N ASP A 529 3.55 11.76 -38.09
CA ASP A 529 2.71 10.61 -38.41
C ASP A 529 2.92 9.47 -37.40
N GLY A 530 1.81 9.00 -36.78
CA GLY A 530 1.82 7.97 -35.72
C GLY A 530 2.26 8.46 -34.32
N PHE A 531 2.45 9.77 -34.13
CA PHE A 531 2.77 10.30 -32.78
C PHE A 531 1.94 11.54 -32.43
N THR A 532 1.14 11.41 -31.35
CA THR A 532 0.25 12.46 -30.83
C THR A 532 0.65 12.83 -29.40
N LEU A 533 0.71 14.14 -29.12
CA LEU A 533 0.86 14.70 -27.76
C LEU A 533 -0.48 15.27 -27.29
N TRP A 534 -0.88 14.93 -26.08
CA TRP A 534 -1.93 15.61 -25.34
C TRP A 534 -1.29 16.56 -24.33
N PHE A 535 -1.70 17.82 -24.33
CA PHE A 535 -1.10 18.86 -23.49
C PHE A 535 -2.15 19.56 -22.64
N ASP A 536 -1.91 19.65 -21.34
CA ASP A 536 -2.69 20.46 -20.40
C ASP A 536 -1.78 21.14 -19.37
N HIS A 537 -1.88 22.45 -19.28
CA HIS A 537 -1.21 23.26 -18.28
C HIS A 537 -2.06 23.32 -17.01
N ASP A 538 -1.59 22.71 -15.91
CA ASP A 538 -2.32 22.67 -14.65
C ASP A 538 -1.40 23.06 -13.48
N THR A 539 -1.64 24.21 -12.90
CA THR A 539 -0.98 24.70 -11.68
C THR A 539 -1.94 24.79 -10.49
N SER A 540 -3.13 24.18 -10.58
CA SER A 540 -4.15 24.21 -9.52
C SER A 540 -3.69 23.59 -8.19
N TYR A 541 -2.69 22.70 -8.25
CA TYR A 541 -2.07 22.07 -7.07
C TYR A 541 -0.96 22.92 -6.44
N GLY A 542 -0.67 24.13 -6.94
CA GLY A 542 0.36 25.02 -6.37
C GLY A 542 1.77 24.46 -6.40
N SER A 543 2.04 23.44 -7.20
CA SER A 543 3.31 22.69 -7.23
C SER A 543 4.01 22.84 -8.59
N PRO A 544 5.35 23.06 -8.64
CA PRO A 544 6.10 23.13 -9.89
C PRO A 544 6.42 21.73 -10.44
N ARG A 545 5.49 20.81 -10.28
CA ARG A 545 5.58 19.42 -10.77
C ARG A 545 4.82 19.25 -12.07
N GLY A 546 5.26 18.28 -12.86
CA GLY A 546 4.59 17.87 -14.08
C GLY A 546 4.78 16.38 -14.34
N ASN A 547 3.86 15.83 -15.13
CA ASN A 547 3.84 14.43 -15.53
C ASN A 547 3.94 14.34 -17.04
N PHE A 548 5.00 13.68 -17.52
CA PHE A 548 5.20 13.41 -18.95
C PHE A 548 5.14 11.90 -19.17
N TYR A 549 4.07 11.42 -19.76
CA TYR A 549 3.83 10.01 -20.06
C TYR A 549 3.92 9.78 -21.55
N VAL A 550 4.55 8.69 -21.98
CA VAL A 550 4.58 8.29 -23.38
C VAL A 550 4.44 6.79 -23.52
N SER A 551 3.46 6.33 -24.28
CA SER A 551 3.24 4.95 -24.66
C SER A 551 3.75 4.71 -26.07
N ILE A 552 4.59 3.69 -26.22
CA ILE A 552 5.07 3.17 -27.49
C ILE A 552 4.35 1.85 -27.73
N ARG A 553 3.41 1.86 -28.68
CA ARG A 553 2.56 0.72 -29.00
C ARG A 553 3.06 0.07 -30.27
N SER A 554 3.20 -1.26 -30.25
CA SER A 554 3.74 -2.04 -31.35
C SER A 554 2.90 -3.29 -31.60
N PRO A 555 2.64 -3.64 -32.87
CA PRO A 555 1.97 -4.91 -33.19
C PRO A 555 2.78 -6.13 -32.76
N HIS A 556 4.09 -5.98 -32.53
CA HIS A 556 4.99 -7.06 -32.10
C HIS A 556 5.13 -7.20 -30.57
N ALA A 557 4.40 -6.41 -29.78
CA ALA A 557 4.60 -6.42 -28.33
C ALA A 557 4.12 -7.71 -27.64
N ARG A 558 3.04 -8.36 -28.14
CA ARG A 558 2.36 -9.46 -27.44
C ARG A 558 1.64 -10.48 -28.30
N THR A 559 1.91 -10.59 -29.58
CA THR A 559 1.25 -11.54 -30.46
C THR A 559 1.51 -12.99 -30.05
N THR A 560 2.66 -13.24 -29.42
CA THR A 560 3.07 -14.54 -28.90
C THR A 560 3.56 -14.42 -27.45
N PRO A 561 3.56 -15.52 -26.64
CA PRO A 561 4.18 -15.50 -25.31
C PRO A 561 5.65 -15.05 -25.35
N ARG A 562 6.39 -15.43 -26.41
CA ARG A 562 7.79 -15.05 -26.59
C ARG A 562 7.93 -13.52 -26.76
N GLU A 563 7.11 -12.89 -27.59
CA GLU A 563 7.15 -11.43 -27.78
C GLU A 563 6.77 -10.70 -26.48
N ALA A 564 5.73 -11.18 -25.77
CA ALA A 564 5.33 -10.61 -24.48
C ALA A 564 6.47 -10.69 -23.45
N VAL A 565 7.20 -11.79 -23.38
CA VAL A 565 8.37 -11.97 -22.50
C VAL A 565 9.53 -11.06 -22.93
N LEU A 566 9.84 -10.99 -24.21
CA LEU A 566 10.92 -10.15 -24.71
C LEU A 566 10.60 -8.64 -24.53
N THR A 567 9.34 -8.23 -24.64
CA THR A 567 8.94 -6.85 -24.34
C THR A 567 9.11 -6.51 -22.86
N ASN A 568 8.75 -7.45 -21.97
CA ASN A 568 8.96 -7.30 -20.53
C ASN A 568 10.46 -7.23 -20.19
N LEU A 569 11.28 -8.17 -20.69
CA LEU A 569 12.72 -8.20 -20.46
C LEU A 569 13.42 -6.95 -21.04
N TYR A 570 12.95 -6.42 -22.18
CA TYR A 570 13.46 -5.17 -22.73
C TYR A 570 13.25 -3.99 -21.76
N ALA A 571 12.03 -3.82 -21.26
CA ALA A 571 11.71 -2.78 -20.28
C ALA A 571 12.53 -2.96 -18.98
N ALA A 572 12.66 -4.19 -18.50
CA ALA A 572 13.42 -4.53 -17.30
C ALA A 572 14.92 -4.26 -17.47
N VAL A 573 15.52 -4.63 -18.61
CA VAL A 573 16.96 -4.37 -18.90
C VAL A 573 17.26 -2.87 -18.94
N VAL A 574 16.40 -2.09 -19.60
CA VAL A 574 16.56 -0.62 -19.66
C VAL A 574 16.39 0.02 -18.29
N ALA A 575 15.38 -0.39 -17.51
CA ALA A 575 15.19 0.13 -16.16
C ALA A 575 16.39 -0.22 -15.25
N ASP A 576 16.90 -1.44 -15.33
CA ASP A 576 18.06 -1.90 -14.56
C ASP A 576 19.36 -1.16 -14.95
N GLN A 577 19.57 -0.91 -16.24
CA GLN A 577 20.70 -0.13 -16.76
C GLN A 577 20.70 1.29 -16.20
N LEU A 578 19.52 1.88 -16.06
CA LEU A 578 19.34 3.27 -15.62
C LEU A 578 19.34 3.45 -14.10
N ASN A 579 19.21 2.39 -13.32
CA ASN A 579 19.00 2.47 -11.87
C ASN A 579 20.02 3.41 -11.18
N ALA A 580 21.31 3.18 -11.33
CA ALA A 580 22.33 3.99 -10.68
C ALA A 580 22.33 5.47 -11.13
N PHE A 581 21.89 5.76 -12.36
CA PHE A 581 21.78 7.13 -12.87
C PHE A 581 20.50 7.82 -12.35
N SER A 582 19.39 7.09 -12.30
CA SER A 582 18.08 7.66 -11.93
C SER A 582 17.86 7.76 -10.42
N TYR A 583 18.60 7.02 -9.63
CA TYR A 583 18.45 7.04 -8.16
C TYR A 583 18.61 8.45 -7.56
N PRO A 584 19.64 9.24 -7.90
CA PRO A 584 19.72 10.62 -7.45
C PRO A 584 18.53 11.49 -7.91
N ALA A 585 17.96 11.22 -9.10
CA ALA A 585 16.79 11.93 -9.56
C ALA A 585 15.55 11.59 -8.69
N GLN A 586 15.37 10.32 -8.33
CA GLN A 586 14.27 9.89 -7.41
C GLN A 586 14.39 10.56 -6.05
N LEU A 587 15.58 10.63 -5.47
CA LEU A 587 15.84 11.35 -4.22
C LEU A 587 15.49 12.84 -4.32
N ALA A 588 15.63 13.43 -5.50
CA ALA A 588 15.29 14.83 -5.77
C ALA A 588 13.80 15.04 -6.16
N GLY A 589 12.93 14.03 -5.99
CA GLY A 589 11.52 14.11 -6.32
C GLY A 589 11.21 14.09 -7.82
N LEU A 590 12.12 13.52 -8.62
CA LEU A 590 11.98 13.32 -10.05
C LEU A 590 12.13 11.82 -10.37
N GLY A 591 11.02 11.13 -10.61
CA GLY A 591 11.03 9.71 -10.89
C GLY A 591 10.66 9.36 -12.32
N PHE A 592 11.02 8.15 -12.74
CA PHE A 592 10.48 7.53 -13.94
C PHE A 592 9.98 6.11 -13.63
N GLU A 593 9.04 5.66 -14.44
CA GLU A 593 8.51 4.31 -14.47
C GLU A 593 8.51 3.82 -15.91
N LEU A 594 9.09 2.64 -16.16
CA LEU A 594 9.10 1.98 -17.46
C LEU A 594 8.51 0.58 -17.30
N TYR A 595 7.39 0.32 -17.96
CA TYR A 595 6.69 -0.96 -17.84
C TYR A 595 6.08 -1.42 -19.16
N ASP A 596 5.99 -2.72 -19.33
CA ASP A 596 5.31 -3.35 -20.46
C ASP A 596 3.79 -3.41 -20.22
N HIS A 597 3.04 -3.38 -21.30
CA HIS A 597 1.58 -3.57 -21.29
C HIS A 597 1.09 -4.32 -22.55
N GLN A 598 -0.19 -4.53 -22.66
CA GLN A 598 -0.76 -5.36 -23.74
C GLN A 598 -0.49 -4.83 -25.16
N ARG A 599 -0.20 -3.56 -25.33
CA ARG A 599 0.03 -2.92 -26.63
C ARG A 599 1.49 -2.52 -26.87
N GLY A 600 2.38 -2.62 -25.89
CA GLY A 600 3.77 -2.18 -25.96
C GLY A 600 4.39 -1.92 -24.62
N PHE A 601 4.98 -0.76 -24.46
CA PHE A 601 5.53 -0.28 -23.18
C PHE A 601 5.24 1.22 -22.99
N THR A 602 5.19 1.63 -21.74
CA THR A 602 4.97 3.03 -21.35
C THR A 602 6.13 3.53 -20.50
N LEU A 603 6.64 4.71 -20.83
CA LEU A 603 7.51 5.52 -20.00
C LEU A 603 6.69 6.61 -19.33
N LYS A 604 6.76 6.72 -18.02
CA LYS A 604 6.23 7.85 -17.25
C LYS A 604 7.38 8.57 -16.56
N ILE A 605 7.43 9.87 -16.68
CA ILE A 605 8.31 10.75 -15.91
C ILE A 605 7.42 11.66 -15.08
N SER A 606 7.69 11.77 -13.78
CA SER A 606 6.88 12.52 -12.83
C SER A 606 7.76 13.29 -11.85
N GLY A 607 7.34 14.47 -11.43
CA GLY A 607 8.04 15.25 -10.43
C GLY A 607 8.36 16.68 -10.88
N TYR A 608 9.38 17.29 -10.29
CA TYR A 608 9.77 18.68 -10.60
C TYR A 608 10.23 18.82 -12.06
N THR A 609 9.66 19.80 -12.78
CA THR A 609 9.86 19.95 -14.24
C THR A 609 11.27 20.37 -14.65
N ASP A 610 12.03 21.04 -13.76
CA ASP A 610 13.37 21.63 -14.04
C ASP A 610 14.37 20.65 -14.68
N LYS A 611 14.39 19.37 -14.27
CA LYS A 611 15.40 18.40 -14.71
C LYS A 611 14.84 17.25 -15.56
N GLN A 612 13.58 17.29 -15.93
CA GLN A 612 12.93 16.18 -16.64
C GLN A 612 13.53 15.94 -18.03
N ALA A 613 13.90 16.98 -18.76
CA ALA A 613 14.51 16.82 -20.08
C ALA A 613 15.83 16.04 -20.02
N VAL A 614 16.69 16.32 -19.01
CA VAL A 614 17.96 15.60 -18.85
C VAL A 614 17.74 14.12 -18.53
N LEU A 615 16.75 13.82 -17.68
CA LEU A 615 16.36 12.44 -17.38
C LEU A 615 15.81 11.74 -18.63
N LEU A 616 14.93 12.39 -19.37
CA LEU A 616 14.32 11.84 -20.59
C LEU A 616 15.38 11.52 -21.65
N GLU A 617 16.32 12.43 -21.95
CA GLU A 617 17.40 12.20 -22.90
C GLU A 617 18.20 10.92 -22.59
N THR A 618 18.55 10.72 -21.34
CA THR A 618 19.29 9.52 -20.90
C THR A 618 18.47 8.25 -21.04
N ILE A 619 17.18 8.30 -20.68
CA ILE A 619 16.27 7.15 -20.84
C ILE A 619 16.09 6.79 -22.32
N LEU A 620 15.89 7.78 -23.19
CA LEU A 620 15.73 7.55 -24.63
C LEU A 620 16.99 6.93 -25.26
N ALA A 621 18.17 7.35 -24.82
CA ALA A 621 19.43 6.75 -25.27
C ALA A 621 19.52 5.26 -24.87
N ALA A 622 19.12 4.91 -23.64
CA ALA A 622 19.11 3.53 -23.17
C ALA A 622 18.02 2.68 -23.89
N LEU A 623 16.86 3.25 -24.17
CA LEU A 623 15.80 2.57 -24.95
C LEU A 623 16.28 2.26 -26.36
N ARG A 624 17.03 3.16 -26.99
CA ARG A 624 17.56 2.96 -28.35
C ARG A 624 18.66 1.90 -28.39
N VAL A 625 19.54 1.87 -27.39
CA VAL A 625 20.68 0.96 -27.33
C VAL A 625 20.76 0.35 -25.93
N PRO A 626 19.95 -0.68 -25.63
CA PRO A 626 19.99 -1.33 -24.34
C PRO A 626 21.31 -2.10 -24.15
N GLU A 627 21.91 -2.01 -22.97
CA GLU A 627 23.10 -2.75 -22.59
C GLU A 627 22.70 -4.15 -22.09
N VAL A 628 22.64 -5.11 -23.01
CA VAL A 628 22.27 -6.50 -22.71
C VAL A 628 23.54 -7.30 -22.44
N THR A 629 24.03 -7.28 -21.19
CA THR A 629 25.09 -8.22 -20.78
C THR A 629 24.48 -9.55 -20.35
N SER A 630 25.24 -10.65 -20.43
CA SER A 630 24.75 -11.99 -20.00
C SER A 630 24.34 -11.95 -18.53
N GLU A 631 25.17 -11.40 -17.65
CA GLU A 631 24.91 -11.36 -16.21
C GLU A 631 23.62 -10.60 -15.87
N ARG A 632 23.39 -9.44 -16.51
CA ARG A 632 22.15 -8.65 -16.34
C ARG A 632 20.95 -9.40 -16.87
N PHE A 633 21.09 -9.97 -18.06
CA PHE A 633 19.99 -10.70 -18.70
C PHE A 633 19.59 -11.92 -17.86
N ASP A 634 20.55 -12.77 -17.48
CA ASP A 634 20.29 -14.02 -16.75
C ASP A 634 19.61 -13.69 -15.41
N ARG A 635 20.09 -12.69 -14.67
CA ARG A 635 19.46 -12.25 -13.41
C ARG A 635 18.02 -11.77 -13.60
N LEU A 636 17.74 -10.97 -14.62
CA LEU A 636 16.39 -10.46 -14.90
C LEU A 636 15.46 -11.56 -15.45
N GLN A 637 16.00 -12.50 -16.20
CA GLN A 637 15.28 -13.69 -16.66
C GLN A 637 14.87 -14.57 -15.47
N ASP A 638 15.78 -14.86 -14.57
CA ASP A 638 15.54 -15.65 -13.36
C ASP A 638 14.49 -14.98 -12.48
N ASN A 639 14.60 -13.66 -12.27
CA ASN A 639 13.62 -12.87 -11.54
C ASN A 639 12.22 -12.95 -12.19
N LEU A 640 12.12 -12.80 -13.51
CA LEU A 640 10.85 -12.92 -14.22
C LEU A 640 10.24 -14.33 -14.05
N VAL A 641 11.04 -15.37 -14.19
CA VAL A 641 10.60 -16.75 -14.01
C VAL A 641 10.11 -16.99 -12.57
N GLN A 642 10.87 -16.52 -11.59
CA GLN A 642 10.50 -16.58 -10.17
C GLN A 642 9.19 -15.86 -9.88
N GLN A 643 9.03 -14.62 -10.39
CA GLN A 643 7.78 -13.86 -10.24
C GLN A 643 6.59 -14.61 -10.85
N LEU A 644 6.76 -15.19 -12.04
CA LEU A 644 5.70 -15.95 -12.70
C LEU A 644 5.35 -17.25 -11.94
N ARG A 645 6.33 -17.95 -11.35
CA ARG A 645 6.10 -19.12 -10.49
C ARG A 645 5.38 -18.73 -9.20
N ASN A 646 5.77 -17.63 -8.57
CA ASN A 646 5.14 -17.12 -7.35
C ASN A 646 3.64 -16.76 -7.55
N LEU A 647 3.17 -16.50 -8.78
CA LEU A 647 1.74 -16.33 -9.05
C LEU A 647 0.90 -17.57 -8.71
N ALA A 648 1.48 -18.77 -8.74
CA ALA A 648 0.80 -19.99 -8.33
C ALA A 648 0.70 -20.15 -6.81
N LEU A 649 1.43 -19.33 -6.04
CA LEU A 649 1.47 -19.30 -4.57
C LEU A 649 0.68 -18.10 -3.98
N GLU A 650 0.00 -17.31 -4.84
CA GLU A 650 -0.89 -16.25 -4.40
C GLU A 650 -2.18 -16.82 -3.79
N GLN A 651 -2.93 -15.98 -3.08
CA GLN A 651 -4.19 -16.39 -2.46
C GLN A 651 -5.18 -16.92 -3.51
N PRO A 652 -5.99 -17.94 -3.17
CA PRO A 652 -6.94 -18.54 -4.12
C PRO A 652 -7.86 -17.52 -4.83
N TYR A 653 -8.34 -16.50 -4.12
CA TYR A 653 -9.19 -15.46 -4.73
C TYR A 653 -8.44 -14.63 -5.79
N GLU A 654 -7.15 -14.33 -5.58
CA GLU A 654 -6.31 -13.59 -6.52
C GLU A 654 -6.09 -14.41 -7.80
N GLN A 655 -5.78 -15.70 -7.64
CA GLN A 655 -5.63 -16.63 -8.75
C GLN A 655 -6.93 -16.78 -9.55
N ALA A 656 -8.09 -16.86 -8.86
CA ALA A 656 -9.41 -16.96 -9.51
C ALA A 656 -9.75 -15.72 -10.33
N ILE A 657 -9.51 -14.49 -9.79
CA ILE A 657 -9.72 -13.22 -10.51
C ILE A 657 -8.77 -13.13 -11.71
N ALA A 658 -7.50 -13.49 -11.53
CA ALA A 658 -6.53 -13.44 -12.60
C ALA A 658 -6.88 -14.40 -13.74
N ASP A 659 -7.36 -15.62 -13.45
CA ASP A 659 -7.78 -16.58 -14.46
C ASP A 659 -9.08 -16.13 -15.17
N LEU A 660 -10.03 -15.55 -14.41
CA LEU A 660 -11.24 -14.94 -14.98
C LEU A 660 -10.88 -13.87 -16.02
N ARG A 661 -9.94 -12.97 -15.70
CA ARG A 661 -9.48 -11.95 -16.64
C ARG A 661 -8.81 -12.56 -17.86
N ARG A 662 -8.01 -13.63 -17.72
CA ARG A 662 -7.38 -14.35 -18.83
C ARG A 662 -8.40 -15.04 -19.74
N LEU A 663 -9.51 -15.51 -19.19
CA LEU A 663 -10.60 -16.09 -19.97
C LEU A 663 -11.39 -15.04 -20.75
N LEU A 664 -11.51 -13.82 -20.22
CA LEU A 664 -12.28 -12.73 -20.81
C LEU A 664 -11.50 -11.85 -21.80
N LEU A 665 -10.14 -11.83 -21.70
CA LEU A 665 -9.30 -10.97 -22.56
C LEU A 665 -8.40 -11.84 -23.46
N ASP A 666 -8.43 -11.60 -24.75
CA ASP A 666 -7.68 -12.37 -25.73
C ASP A 666 -6.18 -12.02 -25.80
N THR A 667 -5.78 -10.91 -25.18
CA THR A 667 -4.40 -10.40 -25.18
C THR A 667 -3.55 -10.88 -23.99
N ILE A 668 -4.12 -11.60 -23.02
CA ILE A 668 -3.40 -12.03 -21.81
C ILE A 668 -2.95 -13.50 -21.95
N TRP A 669 -1.65 -13.75 -21.75
CA TRP A 669 -1.06 -15.09 -21.77
C TRP A 669 -1.05 -15.71 -20.36
N TRP A 670 -1.16 -17.04 -20.28
CA TRP A 670 -1.05 -17.81 -19.03
C TRP A 670 0.40 -17.83 -18.54
N PRO A 671 0.63 -17.87 -17.20
CA PRO A 671 1.97 -17.90 -16.63
C PRO A 671 2.87 -19.01 -17.18
N ASN A 672 2.38 -20.23 -17.33
CA ASN A 672 3.17 -21.37 -17.82
C ASN A 672 3.74 -21.11 -19.24
N ALA A 673 2.93 -20.55 -20.15
CA ALA A 673 3.40 -20.20 -21.49
C ALA A 673 4.46 -19.08 -21.46
N LYS A 674 4.35 -18.16 -20.50
CA LYS A 674 5.36 -17.11 -20.30
C LYS A 674 6.63 -17.67 -19.66
N ILE A 675 6.54 -18.62 -18.72
CA ILE A 675 7.69 -19.31 -18.11
C ILE A 675 8.49 -20.05 -19.19
N GLU A 676 7.82 -20.88 -20.01
CA GLU A 676 8.48 -21.59 -21.11
C GLU A 676 9.18 -20.62 -22.08
N ALA A 677 8.54 -19.52 -22.40
CA ALA A 677 9.10 -18.49 -23.27
C ALA A 677 10.27 -17.72 -22.61
N ALA A 678 10.18 -17.48 -21.29
CA ALA A 678 11.24 -16.83 -20.53
C ALA A 678 12.47 -17.73 -20.43
N GLU A 679 12.33 -19.00 -20.08
CA GLU A 679 13.42 -19.99 -19.98
C GLU A 679 14.12 -20.23 -21.35
N ALA A 680 13.40 -20.04 -22.46
CA ALA A 680 13.93 -20.16 -23.81
C ALA A 680 14.54 -18.85 -24.37
N ALA A 681 14.38 -17.73 -23.68
CA ALA A 681 14.89 -16.45 -24.14
C ALA A 681 16.41 -16.35 -23.98
N THR A 682 17.06 -15.62 -24.88
CA THR A 682 18.52 -15.38 -24.83
C THR A 682 18.84 -13.90 -25.04
N PRO A 683 20.03 -13.43 -24.61
CA PRO A 683 20.47 -12.06 -24.85
C PRO A 683 20.42 -11.68 -26.33
N GLU A 684 20.87 -12.56 -27.23
CA GLU A 684 20.86 -12.33 -28.67
C GLU A 684 19.44 -12.22 -29.24
N ALA A 685 18.51 -13.02 -28.68
CA ALA A 685 17.09 -12.96 -29.08
C ALA A 685 16.48 -11.61 -28.70
N LEU A 686 16.80 -11.09 -27.50
CA LEU A 686 16.38 -9.76 -27.07
C LEU A 686 16.94 -8.66 -27.94
N VAL A 687 18.26 -8.66 -28.20
CA VAL A 687 18.92 -7.66 -29.07
C VAL A 687 18.32 -7.68 -30.48
N ALA A 688 18.02 -8.85 -31.05
CA ALA A 688 17.40 -8.98 -32.36
C ALA A 688 15.92 -8.55 -32.38
N PHE A 689 15.22 -8.63 -31.24
CA PHE A 689 13.82 -8.27 -31.11
C PHE A 689 13.58 -6.76 -31.02
N VAL A 690 14.45 -5.99 -30.35
CA VAL A 690 14.27 -4.55 -30.13
C VAL A 690 14.03 -3.77 -31.43
N PRO A 691 14.80 -3.96 -32.52
CA PRO A 691 14.50 -3.31 -33.79
C PRO A 691 13.15 -3.67 -34.38
N GLN A 692 12.69 -4.92 -34.20
CA GLN A 692 11.37 -5.38 -34.66
C GLN A 692 10.23 -4.71 -33.87
N LEU A 693 10.40 -4.63 -32.55
CA LEU A 693 9.45 -3.96 -31.66
C LEU A 693 9.25 -2.49 -32.06
N LEU A 694 10.31 -1.80 -32.46
CA LEU A 694 10.31 -0.39 -32.80
C LEU A 694 10.11 -0.07 -34.30
N GLU A 695 10.08 -1.05 -35.20
CA GLU A 695 9.98 -0.84 -36.67
C GLU A 695 8.70 -0.10 -37.07
N SER A 696 7.57 -0.45 -36.44
CA SER A 696 6.27 0.12 -36.74
C SER A 696 5.49 0.34 -35.44
N VAL A 697 5.23 1.59 -35.10
CA VAL A 697 4.68 1.98 -33.82
C VAL A 697 3.59 3.04 -33.92
N GLU A 698 2.68 3.02 -32.97
CA GLU A 698 1.79 4.10 -32.61
C GLU A 698 2.27 4.69 -31.29
N SER A 699 2.47 6.00 -31.24
CA SER A 699 2.96 6.68 -30.04
C SER A 699 1.98 7.73 -29.57
N VAL A 700 1.72 7.74 -28.28
CA VAL A 700 0.84 8.72 -27.65
C VAL A 700 1.52 9.23 -26.39
N ALA A 701 1.55 10.56 -26.22
CA ALA A 701 2.09 11.19 -25.03
C ALA A 701 1.06 12.08 -24.33
N LEU A 702 1.26 12.28 -23.03
CA LEU A 702 0.58 13.28 -22.20
C LEU A 702 1.63 14.14 -21.51
N ALA A 703 1.55 15.45 -21.64
CA ALA A 703 2.26 16.43 -20.80
C ALA A 703 1.20 17.20 -19.98
N HIS A 704 1.18 16.98 -18.67
CA HIS A 704 0.18 17.56 -17.75
C HIS A 704 0.86 18.13 -16.50
N GLY A 705 0.49 19.35 -16.11
CA GLY A 705 0.99 20.04 -14.94
C GLY A 705 1.76 21.31 -15.25
N ASN A 706 2.84 21.58 -14.54
CA ASN A 706 3.61 22.83 -14.63
C ASN A 706 4.51 22.92 -15.87
N TYR A 707 3.94 22.83 -17.06
CA TYR A 707 4.65 23.01 -18.34
C TYR A 707 4.09 24.18 -19.12
N THR A 708 4.94 24.89 -19.85
CA THR A 708 4.51 25.66 -21.00
C THR A 708 4.30 24.73 -22.20
N ARG A 709 3.53 25.19 -23.20
CA ARG A 709 3.35 24.48 -24.45
C ARG A 709 4.70 24.20 -25.15
N GLU A 710 5.62 25.15 -25.09
CA GLU A 710 6.95 25.02 -25.68
C GLU A 710 7.78 23.92 -25.01
N GLU A 711 7.77 23.86 -23.67
CA GLU A 711 8.44 22.80 -22.90
C GLU A 711 7.87 21.42 -23.25
N ALA A 712 6.53 21.27 -23.27
CA ALA A 712 5.86 20.02 -23.65
C ALA A 712 6.21 19.56 -25.06
N LEU A 713 6.24 20.49 -26.04
CA LEU A 713 6.67 20.20 -27.41
C LEU A 713 8.14 19.81 -27.48
N SER A 714 9.00 20.40 -26.66
CA SER A 714 10.42 20.05 -26.61
C SER A 714 10.64 18.63 -26.10
N LEU A 715 9.91 18.19 -25.06
CA LEU A 715 9.95 16.80 -24.58
C LEU A 715 9.43 15.82 -25.65
N ALA A 716 8.34 16.14 -26.32
CA ALA A 716 7.83 15.31 -27.41
C ALA A 716 8.80 15.23 -28.59
N ALA A 717 9.47 16.35 -28.93
CA ALA A 717 10.49 16.39 -29.98
C ALA A 717 11.71 15.52 -29.64
N LEU A 718 12.13 15.43 -28.38
CA LEU A 718 13.17 14.49 -27.94
C LEU A 718 12.75 13.04 -28.22
N VAL A 719 11.53 12.65 -27.85
CA VAL A 719 11.00 11.30 -28.11
C VAL A 719 10.99 11.02 -29.62
N ALA A 720 10.47 11.96 -30.41
CA ALA A 720 10.39 11.84 -31.88
C ALA A 720 11.78 11.68 -32.51
N GLY A 721 12.75 12.50 -32.09
CA GLY A 721 14.10 12.52 -32.67
C GLY A 721 14.98 11.34 -32.22
N GLU A 722 14.97 11.04 -30.93
CA GLU A 722 15.91 10.08 -30.36
C GLU A 722 15.43 8.62 -30.42
N LEU A 723 14.11 8.38 -30.34
CA LEU A 723 13.55 7.03 -30.29
C LEU A 723 12.79 6.65 -31.56
N LEU A 724 11.91 7.51 -32.06
CA LEU A 724 11.00 7.14 -33.14
C LEU A 724 11.63 7.33 -34.54
N GLY A 725 12.39 8.39 -34.76
CA GLY A 725 13.10 8.65 -36.02
C GLY A 725 12.19 8.55 -37.24
N THR A 726 12.51 7.60 -38.12
CA THR A 726 11.77 7.31 -39.36
C THR A 726 10.88 6.07 -39.27
N ASN A 727 10.51 5.63 -38.04
CA ASN A 727 9.66 4.47 -37.81
C ASN A 727 8.33 4.64 -38.52
N ARG A 728 7.73 3.53 -38.99
CA ARG A 728 6.43 3.57 -39.66
C ARG A 728 5.34 3.77 -38.65
N ALA A 729 4.33 4.57 -38.99
CA ALA A 729 3.11 4.64 -38.20
C ALA A 729 2.37 3.30 -38.25
N ALA A 730 1.94 2.84 -37.10
CA ALA A 730 1.08 1.66 -36.97
C ALA A 730 -0.27 2.05 -36.36
N VAL A 731 -1.26 1.18 -36.52
CA VAL A 731 -2.47 1.17 -35.71
C VAL A 731 -2.41 -0.10 -34.86
N VAL A 732 -2.38 0.06 -33.55
CA VAL A 732 -2.29 -1.04 -32.60
C VAL A 732 -3.60 -1.12 -31.84
N PRO A 733 -4.51 -2.02 -32.22
CA PRO A 733 -5.84 -2.08 -31.64
C PRO A 733 -5.78 -2.47 -30.15
N HIS A 734 -6.79 -2.08 -29.42
CA HIS A 734 -7.06 -2.62 -28.09
C HIS A 734 -7.43 -4.10 -28.21
N GLY A 735 -7.20 -4.87 -27.15
CA GLY A 735 -7.70 -6.23 -27.06
C GLY A 735 -9.24 -6.26 -27.08
N GLN A 736 -9.81 -7.41 -27.35
CA GLN A 736 -11.26 -7.61 -27.38
C GLN A 736 -11.73 -8.43 -26.19
N VAL A 737 -12.91 -8.11 -25.67
CA VAL A 737 -13.54 -8.87 -24.59
C VAL A 737 -14.32 -10.05 -25.20
N VAL A 738 -14.09 -11.24 -24.67
CA VAL A 738 -14.81 -12.45 -25.02
C VAL A 738 -16.28 -12.29 -24.63
N ARG A 739 -17.20 -12.49 -25.59
CA ARG A 739 -18.64 -12.49 -25.35
C ARG A 739 -19.08 -13.88 -24.87
N LEU A 740 -19.44 -13.99 -23.62
CA LEU A 740 -19.96 -15.22 -23.05
C LEU A 740 -21.30 -15.58 -23.73
N ALA A 741 -21.53 -16.87 -23.99
CA ALA A 741 -22.78 -17.33 -24.58
C ALA A 741 -23.91 -17.33 -23.54
N ALA A 742 -25.11 -16.89 -23.96
CA ALA A 742 -26.33 -17.09 -23.16
C ALA A 742 -26.71 -18.57 -23.18
N SER A 743 -27.14 -19.09 -22.07
CA SER A 743 -27.79 -20.41 -21.87
C SER A 743 -27.15 -21.44 -20.96
N GLU A 744 -25.84 -21.38 -20.69
CA GLU A 744 -25.22 -22.30 -19.74
C GLU A 744 -24.07 -21.59 -19.01
N ALA A 745 -24.01 -21.77 -17.68
CA ALA A 745 -22.83 -21.40 -16.90
C ALA A 745 -21.57 -22.05 -17.52
N ARG A 746 -20.50 -21.32 -17.64
CA ARG A 746 -19.17 -21.87 -17.94
C ARG A 746 -18.38 -21.98 -16.66
N VAL A 747 -17.88 -23.14 -16.37
CA VAL A 747 -17.13 -23.41 -15.14
C VAL A 747 -15.67 -23.64 -15.47
N ARG A 748 -14.80 -23.00 -14.72
CA ARG A 748 -13.36 -23.24 -14.75
C ARG A 748 -12.90 -23.70 -13.38
N THR A 749 -12.40 -24.92 -13.29
CA THR A 749 -11.83 -25.46 -12.05
C THR A 749 -10.31 -25.31 -12.10
N LEU A 750 -9.75 -24.60 -11.10
CA LEU A 750 -8.31 -24.43 -10.93
C LEU A 750 -7.77 -25.49 -9.97
N SER A 751 -6.55 -25.92 -10.21
CA SER A 751 -5.77 -26.73 -9.26
C SER A 751 -4.84 -25.79 -8.50
N ILE A 752 -5.25 -25.38 -7.30
CA ILE A 752 -4.49 -24.48 -6.42
C ILE A 752 -4.03 -25.28 -5.22
N ASP A 753 -2.73 -25.25 -4.94
CA ASP A 753 -2.16 -25.89 -3.74
C ASP A 753 -2.34 -24.98 -2.52
N HIS A 754 -3.55 -24.96 -2.00
CA HIS A 754 -3.95 -24.15 -0.84
C HIS A 754 -5.03 -24.91 -0.05
N PRO A 755 -5.05 -24.80 1.30
CA PRO A 755 -6.09 -25.47 2.10
C PRO A 755 -7.49 -24.96 1.81
N ASP A 756 -7.65 -23.68 1.44
CA ASP A 756 -8.95 -23.05 1.22
C ASP A 756 -9.53 -23.34 -0.17
N ALA A 757 -10.84 -23.45 -0.21
CA ALA A 757 -11.60 -23.39 -1.45
C ALA A 757 -11.88 -21.95 -1.85
N VAL A 758 -12.13 -21.70 -3.14
CA VAL A 758 -12.59 -20.41 -3.66
C VAL A 758 -13.63 -20.59 -4.73
N LEU A 759 -14.57 -19.65 -4.80
CA LEU A 759 -15.48 -19.49 -5.91
C LEU A 759 -15.61 -18.00 -6.27
N ALA A 760 -15.42 -17.71 -7.56
CA ALA A 760 -15.70 -16.42 -8.17
C ALA A 760 -16.80 -16.59 -9.23
N LEU A 761 -17.93 -15.94 -9.03
CA LEU A 761 -19.05 -15.85 -9.97
C LEU A 761 -19.00 -14.49 -10.66
N TYR A 762 -18.95 -14.47 -11.99
CA TYR A 762 -18.94 -13.24 -12.79
C TYR A 762 -20.14 -13.20 -13.73
N LEU A 763 -20.93 -12.14 -13.61
CA LEU A 763 -22.06 -11.83 -14.49
C LEU A 763 -21.62 -10.76 -15.51
N GLN A 764 -21.63 -11.12 -16.80
CA GLN A 764 -21.17 -10.23 -17.88
C GLN A 764 -22.28 -9.30 -18.36
N GLY A 765 -21.96 -8.02 -18.54
CA GLY A 765 -22.83 -7.03 -19.17
C GLY A 765 -22.98 -7.26 -20.68
N GLU A 766 -23.98 -6.62 -21.28
CA GLU A 766 -24.33 -6.82 -22.68
C GLU A 766 -23.83 -5.71 -23.61
N SER A 767 -23.50 -4.53 -23.06
CA SER A 767 -23.05 -3.38 -23.85
C SER A 767 -22.06 -2.49 -23.10
N HIS A 768 -21.33 -1.66 -23.82
CA HIS A 768 -20.43 -0.63 -23.29
C HIS A 768 -21.15 0.69 -22.95
N GLU A 769 -22.47 0.75 -23.12
CA GLU A 769 -23.26 1.95 -22.88
C GLU A 769 -23.18 2.43 -21.44
N LEU A 770 -23.04 3.74 -21.22
CA LEU A 770 -22.96 4.32 -19.89
C LEU A 770 -24.19 4.02 -19.03
N SER A 771 -25.38 3.93 -19.66
CA SER A 771 -26.62 3.57 -18.98
C SER A 771 -26.60 2.14 -18.41
N ASP A 772 -25.92 1.20 -19.07
CA ASP A 772 -25.72 -0.15 -18.56
C ASP A 772 -24.65 -0.14 -17.46
N ARG A 773 -23.52 0.51 -17.68
CA ARG A 773 -22.47 0.66 -16.64
C ARG A 773 -23.05 1.25 -15.36
N ALA A 774 -23.86 2.31 -15.44
CA ALA A 774 -24.51 2.94 -14.29
C ALA A 774 -25.33 1.93 -13.45
N LYS A 775 -26.08 1.03 -14.11
CA LYS A 775 -26.89 0.01 -13.40
C LYS A 775 -26.03 -1.03 -12.71
N TYR A 776 -24.94 -1.49 -13.35
CA TYR A 776 -23.99 -2.44 -12.74
C TYR A 776 -23.27 -1.83 -11.54
N TYR A 777 -22.83 -0.56 -11.64
CA TYR A 777 -22.21 0.16 -10.52
C TYR A 777 -23.18 0.36 -9.37
N LEU A 778 -24.43 0.74 -9.64
CA LEU A 778 -25.49 0.83 -8.60
C LEU A 778 -25.76 -0.53 -7.94
N ALA A 779 -25.80 -1.62 -8.72
CA ALA A 779 -25.96 -2.95 -8.16
C ALA A 779 -24.79 -3.35 -7.25
N GLY A 780 -23.56 -3.05 -7.67
CA GLY A 780 -22.39 -3.24 -6.81
C GLY A 780 -22.48 -2.46 -5.51
N GLN A 781 -22.85 -1.17 -5.57
CA GLN A 781 -23.04 -0.30 -4.40
C GLN A 781 -24.12 -0.80 -3.46
N VAL A 782 -25.26 -1.20 -3.99
CA VAL A 782 -26.41 -1.63 -3.18
C VAL A 782 -26.18 -3.00 -2.51
N MET A 783 -25.47 -3.92 -3.17
CA MET A 783 -25.29 -5.30 -2.69
C MET A 783 -24.06 -5.51 -1.82
N ASN A 784 -23.04 -4.65 -1.90
CA ASN A 784 -21.74 -4.89 -1.27
C ASN A 784 -21.85 -5.21 0.23
N ALA A 785 -22.44 -4.31 1.02
CA ALA A 785 -22.58 -4.48 2.45
C ALA A 785 -23.52 -5.64 2.83
N PRO A 786 -24.72 -5.78 2.22
CA PRO A 786 -25.61 -6.92 2.52
C PRO A 786 -25.01 -8.28 2.16
N PHE A 787 -24.28 -8.39 1.06
CA PHE A 787 -23.59 -9.62 0.67
C PHE A 787 -22.54 -10.02 1.70
N TYR A 788 -21.70 -9.06 2.09
CA TYR A 788 -20.71 -9.28 3.13
C TYR A 788 -21.34 -9.68 4.46
N GLN A 789 -22.37 -8.95 4.90
CA GLN A 789 -23.08 -9.23 6.15
C GLN A 789 -23.69 -10.65 6.14
N SER A 790 -24.37 -11.02 5.06
CA SER A 790 -25.01 -12.33 4.95
C SER A 790 -24.00 -13.48 4.90
N LEU A 791 -23.04 -13.44 3.95
CA LEU A 791 -22.17 -14.60 3.72
C LEU A 791 -20.99 -14.67 4.71
N ARG A 792 -20.41 -13.53 5.09
CA ARG A 792 -19.29 -13.55 6.05
C ARG A 792 -19.77 -13.59 7.48
N THR A 793 -20.70 -12.69 7.84
CA THR A 793 -21.03 -12.44 9.25
C THR A 793 -22.09 -13.43 9.77
N GLU A 794 -23.16 -13.68 9.00
CA GLU A 794 -24.27 -14.52 9.44
C GLU A 794 -24.05 -16.00 9.12
N GLN A 795 -23.69 -16.32 7.88
CA GLN A 795 -23.52 -17.69 7.42
C GLN A 795 -22.09 -18.24 7.62
N GLN A 796 -21.10 -17.37 7.88
CA GLN A 796 -19.69 -17.74 8.08
C GLN A 796 -19.12 -18.60 6.93
N MET A 797 -19.52 -18.28 5.69
CA MET A 797 -19.11 -19.03 4.51
C MET A 797 -17.60 -18.91 4.21
N GLY A 798 -16.97 -17.82 4.61
CA GLY A 798 -15.54 -17.60 4.43
C GLY A 798 -15.07 -16.26 5.02
N TYR A 799 -13.78 -16.06 5.08
CA TYR A 799 -13.20 -14.81 5.59
C TYR A 799 -13.00 -13.75 4.51
N PHE A 800 -12.77 -14.17 3.26
CA PHE A 800 -12.76 -13.24 2.13
C PHE A 800 -14.09 -13.35 1.38
N VAL A 801 -14.91 -12.34 1.52
CA VAL A 801 -16.23 -12.23 0.90
C VAL A 801 -16.33 -10.86 0.25
N PHE A 802 -16.57 -10.81 -1.04
CA PHE A 802 -16.62 -9.58 -1.82
C PHE A 802 -17.69 -9.66 -2.91
N SER A 803 -18.41 -8.57 -3.12
CA SER A 803 -19.21 -8.36 -4.31
C SER A 803 -19.07 -6.93 -4.82
N GLY A 804 -19.11 -6.74 -6.14
CA GLY A 804 -18.98 -5.41 -6.71
C GLY A 804 -19.04 -5.37 -8.23
N ALA A 805 -19.06 -4.17 -8.78
CA ALA A 805 -18.93 -3.98 -10.22
C ALA A 805 -17.50 -4.29 -10.67
N MET A 806 -17.35 -4.94 -11.81
CA MET A 806 -16.07 -5.26 -12.44
C MET A 806 -16.14 -4.99 -13.92
N ASP A 807 -15.50 -3.90 -14.35
CA ASP A 807 -15.34 -3.59 -15.76
C ASP A 807 -14.20 -4.38 -16.39
N VAL A 808 -14.44 -4.94 -17.57
CA VAL A 808 -13.40 -5.53 -18.41
C VAL A 808 -13.38 -4.73 -19.73
N MET A 809 -12.36 -3.89 -19.90
CA MET A 809 -12.26 -2.95 -21.06
C MET A 809 -13.57 -2.17 -21.29
N GLN A 810 -14.09 -1.52 -20.24
CA GLN A 810 -15.34 -0.75 -20.20
C GLN A 810 -16.63 -1.56 -20.40
N LEU A 811 -16.55 -2.88 -20.63
CA LEU A 811 -17.73 -3.74 -20.57
C LEU A 811 -18.04 -3.99 -19.09
N PRO A 812 -19.20 -3.58 -18.59
CA PRO A 812 -19.54 -3.76 -17.17
C PRO A 812 -19.84 -5.22 -16.83
N GLY A 813 -19.74 -5.55 -15.57
CA GLY A 813 -20.14 -6.83 -15.00
C GLY A 813 -20.25 -6.75 -13.49
N LEU A 814 -20.73 -7.81 -12.87
CA LEU A 814 -20.72 -8.01 -11.43
C LEU A 814 -19.87 -9.22 -11.08
N VAL A 815 -19.09 -9.11 -10.03
CA VAL A 815 -18.32 -10.22 -9.49
C VAL A 815 -18.71 -10.48 -8.04
N PHE A 816 -18.85 -11.77 -7.68
CA PHE A 816 -19.08 -12.26 -6.33
C PHE A 816 -18.00 -13.27 -6.02
N ILE A 817 -17.30 -13.12 -4.91
CA ILE A 817 -16.16 -13.96 -4.56
C ILE A 817 -16.25 -14.36 -3.09
N VAL A 818 -16.04 -15.64 -2.82
CA VAL A 818 -15.86 -16.17 -1.46
C VAL A 818 -14.68 -17.13 -1.46
N GLN A 819 -13.74 -16.91 -0.54
CA GLN A 819 -12.69 -17.87 -0.19
C GLN A 819 -12.98 -18.43 1.19
N SER A 820 -12.93 -19.75 1.33
CA SER A 820 -13.40 -20.47 2.49
C SER A 820 -12.45 -21.58 2.93
N PRO A 821 -12.10 -21.65 4.23
CA PRO A 821 -11.30 -22.76 4.77
C PRO A 821 -12.12 -24.03 5.01
N ASN A 822 -13.45 -23.98 5.02
CA ASN A 822 -14.33 -25.06 5.48
C ASN A 822 -15.53 -25.36 4.59
N GLN A 823 -15.78 -24.56 3.54
CA GLN A 823 -16.88 -24.74 2.61
C GLN A 823 -16.40 -25.17 1.22
N ALA A 824 -17.06 -26.13 0.61
CA ALA A 824 -16.82 -26.51 -0.77
C ALA A 824 -17.39 -25.48 -1.75
N PRO A 825 -16.82 -25.33 -2.98
CA PRO A 825 -17.31 -24.37 -3.96
C PRO A 825 -18.81 -24.52 -4.27
N ASP A 826 -19.35 -25.73 -4.33
CA ASP A 826 -20.78 -25.95 -4.60
C ASP A 826 -21.69 -25.39 -3.47
N ALA A 827 -21.24 -25.44 -2.22
CA ALA A 827 -21.96 -24.85 -1.08
C ALA A 827 -21.87 -23.31 -1.11
N ILE A 828 -20.71 -22.79 -1.49
CA ILE A 828 -20.49 -21.36 -1.67
C ILE A 828 -21.40 -20.81 -2.79
N GLU A 829 -21.47 -21.50 -3.93
CA GLU A 829 -22.33 -21.13 -5.05
C GLU A 829 -23.80 -21.11 -4.65
N ALA A 830 -24.24 -22.16 -3.95
CA ALA A 830 -25.61 -22.25 -3.45
C ALA A 830 -25.95 -21.08 -2.52
N ALA A 831 -25.08 -20.72 -1.58
CA ALA A 831 -25.27 -19.60 -0.67
C ALA A 831 -25.29 -18.23 -1.40
N MET A 832 -24.44 -18.04 -2.42
CA MET A 832 -24.49 -16.84 -3.25
C MET A 832 -25.82 -16.70 -4.00
N ILE A 833 -26.29 -17.80 -4.57
CA ILE A 833 -27.57 -17.82 -5.31
C ILE A 833 -28.75 -17.60 -4.35
N GLU A 834 -28.74 -18.22 -3.18
CA GLU A 834 -29.76 -18.01 -2.15
C GLU A 834 -29.78 -16.54 -1.71
N PHE A 835 -28.62 -15.95 -1.42
CA PHE A 835 -28.51 -14.52 -1.11
C PHE A 835 -29.15 -13.64 -2.20
N LEU A 836 -28.83 -13.86 -3.46
CA LEU A 836 -29.36 -13.06 -4.57
C LEU A 836 -30.89 -13.14 -4.63
N HIS A 837 -31.47 -14.34 -4.43
CA HIS A 837 -32.92 -14.54 -4.42
C HIS A 837 -33.58 -13.88 -3.21
N ASP A 838 -33.02 -14.04 -2.03
CA ASP A 838 -33.59 -13.46 -0.80
C ASP A 838 -33.48 -11.92 -0.82
N TYR A 839 -32.37 -11.40 -1.32
CA TYR A 839 -32.16 -9.96 -1.41
C TYR A 839 -33.05 -9.27 -2.45
N ALA A 840 -33.61 -10.01 -3.41
CA ALA A 840 -34.59 -9.48 -4.36
C ALA A 840 -35.83 -8.88 -3.66
N ALA A 841 -36.28 -9.48 -2.54
CA ALA A 841 -37.38 -8.93 -1.76
C ALA A 841 -37.02 -7.57 -1.12
N SER A 842 -35.76 -7.37 -0.73
CA SER A 842 -35.25 -6.10 -0.21
C SER A 842 -35.21 -5.04 -1.33
N ILE A 843 -34.79 -5.41 -2.53
CA ILE A 843 -34.83 -4.52 -3.71
C ILE A 843 -36.26 -4.12 -4.05
N ASP A 844 -37.20 -5.06 -4.04
CA ASP A 844 -38.61 -4.79 -4.34
C ASP A 844 -39.27 -3.86 -3.29
N SER A 845 -38.88 -3.98 -2.01
CA SER A 845 -39.37 -3.14 -0.91
C SER A 845 -38.58 -1.83 -0.70
N MET A 846 -37.44 -1.65 -1.35
CA MET A 846 -36.62 -0.46 -1.23
C MET A 846 -37.41 0.81 -1.53
N THR A 847 -37.31 1.80 -0.67
CA THR A 847 -37.99 3.08 -0.88
C THR A 847 -37.21 3.96 -1.85
N SER A 848 -37.90 4.95 -2.45
CA SER A 848 -37.22 5.93 -3.29
C SER A 848 -36.15 6.75 -2.54
N ALA A 849 -36.31 6.95 -1.24
CA ALA A 849 -35.36 7.68 -0.40
C ALA A 849 -34.08 6.86 -0.19
N GLU A 850 -34.18 5.57 0.11
CA GLU A 850 -33.04 4.66 0.26
C GLU A 850 -32.28 4.52 -1.06
N PHE A 851 -32.99 4.33 -2.17
CA PHE A 851 -32.36 4.26 -3.50
C PHE A 851 -31.63 5.57 -3.85
N GLU A 852 -32.24 6.72 -3.57
CA GLU A 852 -31.63 8.04 -3.81
C GLU A 852 -30.35 8.19 -3.00
N GLN A 853 -30.29 7.65 -1.79
CA GLN A 853 -29.12 7.71 -0.96
C GLN A 853 -27.96 6.88 -1.53
N HIS A 854 -28.22 5.64 -1.98
CA HIS A 854 -27.21 4.82 -2.66
C HIS A 854 -26.72 5.49 -3.95
N ARG A 855 -27.64 6.11 -4.71
CA ARG A 855 -27.33 6.83 -5.94
C ARG A 855 -26.45 8.04 -5.68
N SER A 856 -26.82 8.86 -4.69
CA SER A 856 -26.06 10.05 -4.31
C SER A 856 -24.65 9.69 -3.79
N SER A 857 -24.54 8.65 -2.95
CA SER A 857 -23.26 8.14 -2.46
C SER A 857 -22.35 7.69 -3.62
N LEU A 858 -22.88 6.90 -4.56
CA LEU A 858 -22.11 6.45 -5.73
C LEU A 858 -21.67 7.63 -6.62
N VAL A 859 -22.54 8.62 -6.84
CA VAL A 859 -22.19 9.85 -7.58
C VAL A 859 -21.10 10.60 -6.86
N GLY A 860 -21.16 10.73 -5.53
CA GLY A 860 -20.10 11.32 -4.70
C GLY A 860 -18.75 10.64 -4.90
N ASP A 861 -18.73 9.31 -4.89
CA ASP A 861 -17.49 8.55 -5.11
C ASP A 861 -16.94 8.70 -6.53
N VAL A 862 -17.79 8.68 -7.56
CA VAL A 862 -17.39 8.90 -8.97
C VAL A 862 -16.84 10.30 -9.17
N MET A 863 -17.41 11.31 -8.51
CA MET A 863 -17.06 12.73 -8.65
C MET A 863 -16.04 13.20 -7.62
N ARG A 864 -15.48 12.28 -6.80
CA ARG A 864 -14.48 12.63 -5.77
C ARG A 864 -13.37 13.51 -6.33
N GLN A 865 -13.01 14.54 -5.58
CA GLN A 865 -11.94 15.46 -5.96
C GLN A 865 -10.59 14.74 -6.01
N GLU A 866 -9.79 15.08 -7.01
CA GLU A 866 -8.43 14.56 -7.17
C GLU A 866 -7.46 15.42 -6.35
N GLU A 867 -6.95 14.88 -5.26
CA GLU A 867 -6.11 15.61 -4.30
C GLU A 867 -4.67 15.81 -4.80
N LYS A 868 -4.26 15.06 -5.83
CA LYS A 868 -2.90 15.09 -6.38
C LYS A 868 -2.90 15.26 -7.89
N LEU A 869 -1.89 15.98 -8.38
CA LEU A 869 -1.64 16.12 -9.81
C LEU A 869 -1.53 14.74 -10.51
N SER A 870 -0.88 13.78 -9.86
CA SER A 870 -0.68 12.42 -10.40
C SER A 870 -2.00 11.66 -10.58
N TYR A 871 -3.01 11.89 -9.73
CA TYR A 871 -4.33 11.25 -9.85
C TYR A 871 -5.07 11.77 -11.09
N ARG A 872 -5.06 13.10 -11.30
CA ARG A 872 -5.64 13.71 -12.51
C ARG A 872 -4.90 13.29 -13.77
N SER A 873 -3.57 13.26 -13.75
CA SER A 873 -2.77 12.77 -14.86
C SER A 873 -3.09 11.31 -15.20
N SER A 874 -3.27 10.45 -14.19
CA SER A 874 -3.60 9.04 -14.39
C SER A 874 -4.99 8.85 -14.98
N ARG A 875 -5.96 9.67 -14.57
CA ARG A 875 -7.30 9.69 -15.19
C ARG A 875 -7.22 10.12 -16.65
N TYR A 876 -6.60 11.25 -16.95
CA TYR A 876 -6.42 11.70 -18.33
C TYR A 876 -5.68 10.65 -19.17
N TRP A 877 -4.67 10.01 -18.62
CA TRP A 877 -3.95 8.95 -19.30
C TRP A 877 -4.84 7.74 -19.63
N LEU A 878 -5.68 7.35 -18.67
CA LEU A 878 -6.65 6.27 -18.88
C LEU A 878 -7.71 6.63 -19.94
N GLU A 879 -8.19 7.86 -19.95
CA GLU A 879 -9.16 8.35 -20.96
C GLU A 879 -8.50 8.40 -22.35
N ILE A 880 -7.24 8.85 -22.44
CA ILE A 880 -6.45 8.80 -23.68
C ILE A 880 -6.28 7.36 -24.16
N ASP A 881 -5.91 6.45 -23.26
CA ASP A 881 -5.72 5.03 -23.61
C ASP A 881 -7.02 4.37 -24.07
N ARG A 882 -8.17 4.84 -23.61
CA ARG A 882 -9.52 4.37 -23.99
C ARG A 882 -10.12 5.09 -25.21
N ASN A 883 -9.39 5.99 -25.87
CA ASN A 883 -9.88 6.87 -26.92
C ASN A 883 -11.04 7.78 -26.49
N ASP A 884 -11.19 8.04 -25.18
CA ASP A 884 -12.22 8.91 -24.62
C ASP A 884 -11.70 10.35 -24.48
N TYR A 885 -11.62 11.04 -25.58
CA TYR A 885 -11.00 12.37 -25.67
C TYR A 885 -11.90 13.53 -25.19
N GLY A 886 -13.03 13.21 -24.57
CA GLY A 886 -13.90 14.20 -23.92
C GLY A 886 -13.30 14.72 -22.62
N PHE A 887 -12.54 13.88 -21.91
CA PHE A 887 -11.99 14.14 -20.57
C PHE A 887 -13.07 14.50 -19.55
N ASP A 888 -14.27 13.92 -19.74
CA ASP A 888 -15.47 14.13 -18.93
C ASP A 888 -16.17 12.79 -18.60
N SER A 889 -15.40 11.70 -18.58
CA SER A 889 -15.92 10.35 -18.37
C SER A 889 -16.62 10.18 -17.03
N ARG A 890 -16.13 10.86 -15.95
CA ARG A 890 -16.74 10.84 -14.62
C ARG A 890 -18.09 11.58 -14.63
N GLU A 891 -18.12 12.77 -15.19
CA GLU A 891 -19.31 13.61 -15.29
C GLU A 891 -20.41 12.91 -16.09
N ARG A 892 -20.04 12.25 -17.21
CA ARG A 892 -20.99 11.47 -18.02
C ARG A 892 -21.47 10.22 -17.28
N LEU A 893 -20.61 9.52 -16.56
CA LEU A 893 -21.00 8.38 -15.73
C LEU A 893 -21.91 8.82 -14.58
N ALA A 894 -21.58 9.90 -13.88
CA ALA A 894 -22.40 10.46 -12.80
C ALA A 894 -23.78 10.89 -13.32
N ALA A 895 -23.84 11.51 -14.50
CA ALA A 895 -25.10 11.86 -15.14
C ALA A 895 -25.92 10.60 -15.46
N ALA A 896 -25.30 9.55 -16.04
CA ALA A 896 -25.99 8.29 -16.33
C ALA A 896 -26.50 7.58 -15.06
N ILE A 897 -25.74 7.63 -13.95
CA ILE A 897 -26.18 7.10 -12.65
C ILE A 897 -27.41 7.88 -12.17
N ASN A 898 -27.41 9.21 -12.27
CA ASN A 898 -28.53 10.07 -11.87
C ASN A 898 -29.80 9.83 -12.71
N GLU A 899 -29.68 9.36 -13.95
CA GLU A 899 -30.82 9.03 -14.82
C GLU A 899 -31.49 7.69 -14.48
N VAL A 900 -30.81 6.79 -13.72
CA VAL A 900 -31.40 5.49 -13.37
C VAL A 900 -32.52 5.68 -12.34
N SER A 901 -33.76 5.32 -12.72
CA SER A 901 -34.86 5.30 -11.78
C SER A 901 -34.87 4.01 -10.93
N LEU A 902 -35.55 4.04 -9.76
CA LEU A 902 -35.73 2.84 -8.94
C LEU A 902 -36.43 1.70 -9.70
N ASP A 903 -37.40 2.03 -10.55
CA ASP A 903 -38.12 1.03 -11.34
C ASP A 903 -37.23 0.42 -12.44
N ASP A 904 -36.37 1.21 -13.08
CA ASP A 904 -35.37 0.70 -14.02
C ASP A 904 -34.35 -0.18 -13.32
N PHE A 905 -33.93 0.20 -12.10
CA PHE A 905 -33.00 -0.57 -11.30
C PHE A 905 -33.61 -1.91 -10.86
N ARG A 906 -34.86 -1.92 -10.38
CA ARG A 906 -35.59 -3.15 -10.03
C ARG A 906 -35.69 -4.10 -11.23
N LYS A 907 -36.08 -3.55 -12.39
CA LYS A 907 -36.18 -4.33 -13.64
C LYS A 907 -34.82 -4.91 -14.01
N PHE A 908 -33.75 -4.10 -13.95
CA PHE A 908 -32.40 -4.55 -14.23
C PHE A 908 -31.98 -5.66 -13.28
N PHE A 909 -32.26 -5.52 -11.99
CA PHE A 909 -31.93 -6.54 -10.98
C PHE A 909 -32.60 -7.88 -11.30
N GLN A 910 -33.89 -7.85 -11.59
CA GLN A 910 -34.66 -9.05 -11.96
C GLN A 910 -34.16 -9.71 -13.25
N THR A 911 -33.82 -8.93 -14.28
CA THR A 911 -33.49 -9.46 -15.60
C THR A 911 -31.99 -9.70 -15.82
N SER A 912 -31.12 -9.09 -15.04
CA SER A 912 -29.66 -9.12 -15.28
C SER A 912 -28.84 -9.66 -14.11
N VAL A 913 -29.37 -9.64 -12.90
CA VAL A 913 -28.69 -10.17 -11.72
C VAL A 913 -29.28 -11.53 -11.29
N LEU A 914 -30.60 -11.65 -11.24
CA LEU A 914 -31.28 -12.90 -10.82
C LEU A 914 -31.39 -13.94 -11.93
N ASP A 915 -31.41 -13.53 -13.19
CA ASP A 915 -31.55 -14.46 -14.33
C ASP A 915 -30.21 -15.13 -14.64
N LEU A 916 -29.90 -16.23 -13.97
CA LEU A 916 -28.68 -17.02 -14.20
C LEU A 916 -28.70 -17.81 -15.53
N ALA A 917 -29.76 -17.74 -16.35
CA ALA A 917 -29.70 -18.17 -17.76
C ALA A 917 -28.90 -17.19 -18.66
N ARG A 918 -28.52 -16.04 -18.12
CA ARG A 918 -27.67 -15.06 -18.78
C ARG A 918 -26.19 -15.47 -18.83
N PRO A 919 -25.38 -14.80 -19.63
CA PRO A 919 -23.94 -15.07 -19.75
C PRO A 919 -23.24 -14.90 -18.40
N HIS A 920 -22.73 -15.99 -17.82
CA HIS A 920 -21.93 -15.94 -16.62
C HIS A 920 -20.77 -16.95 -16.65
N LEU A 921 -19.77 -16.68 -15.82
CA LEU A 921 -18.56 -17.48 -15.68
C LEU A 921 -18.31 -17.80 -14.22
N VAL A 922 -18.06 -19.04 -13.91
CA VAL A 922 -17.66 -19.49 -12.58
C VAL A 922 -16.21 -19.94 -12.64
N VAL A 923 -15.35 -19.36 -11.79
CA VAL A 923 -13.98 -19.83 -11.56
C VAL A 923 -13.91 -20.34 -10.14
N ARG A 924 -13.45 -21.59 -9.94
CA ARG A 924 -13.44 -22.24 -8.63
C ARG A 924 -12.18 -23.06 -8.38
N SER A 925 -11.84 -23.29 -7.13
CA SER A 925 -10.87 -24.28 -6.69
C SER A 925 -11.33 -24.97 -5.42
N PHE A 926 -11.03 -26.26 -5.32
CA PHE A 926 -11.32 -27.07 -4.12
C PHE A 926 -10.10 -27.01 -3.21
N GLY A 927 -10.29 -26.59 -1.96
CA GLY A 927 -9.23 -26.62 -0.94
C GLY A 927 -8.91 -28.06 -0.50
N ALA A 928 -7.75 -28.26 0.10
CA ALA A 928 -7.31 -29.56 0.60
C ALA A 928 -8.27 -30.19 1.64
N VAL A 929 -8.99 -29.36 2.43
CA VAL A 929 -9.92 -29.77 3.47
C VAL A 929 -11.22 -30.34 2.89
N THR A 930 -11.64 -29.91 1.73
CA THR A 930 -12.92 -30.31 1.13
C THR A 930 -12.86 -31.65 0.39
N GLY A 931 -11.65 -32.21 0.18
CA GLY A 931 -11.40 -33.63 -0.19
C GLY A 931 -12.13 -34.23 -1.40
N ALA A 932 -12.88 -33.43 -2.14
CA ALA A 932 -13.71 -33.92 -3.23
C ALA A 932 -13.01 -33.66 -4.57
N GLU A 933 -12.44 -34.72 -5.15
CA GLU A 933 -12.41 -34.81 -6.61
C GLU A 933 -13.86 -34.88 -7.11
N ALA A 934 -14.49 -33.70 -7.23
CA ALA A 934 -15.82 -33.63 -7.85
C ALA A 934 -15.65 -33.98 -9.33
N ALA A 935 -16.55 -34.79 -9.85
CA ALA A 935 -16.63 -35.03 -11.29
C ALA A 935 -16.75 -33.66 -11.99
N LEU A 936 -15.90 -33.40 -12.97
CA LEU A 936 -15.95 -32.15 -13.73
C LEU A 936 -17.36 -31.96 -14.30
N PRO A 937 -17.96 -30.77 -14.16
CA PRO A 937 -19.27 -30.48 -14.71
C PRO A 937 -19.24 -30.57 -16.24
N ARG A 938 -20.39 -30.82 -16.86
CA ARG A 938 -20.50 -30.96 -18.32
C ARG A 938 -20.05 -29.70 -19.11
N ASN A 939 -20.12 -28.55 -18.48
CA ASN A 939 -19.77 -27.22 -19.01
C ASN A 939 -18.37 -26.75 -18.58
N GLU A 940 -17.51 -27.65 -18.12
CA GLU A 940 -16.14 -27.34 -17.70
C GLU A 940 -15.29 -26.81 -18.86
N ILE A 941 -14.55 -25.73 -18.60
CA ILE A 941 -13.54 -25.17 -19.50
C ILE A 941 -12.23 -25.92 -19.28
N VAL A 942 -12.03 -26.99 -20.09
CA VAL A 942 -10.83 -27.82 -20.01
C VAL A 942 -9.66 -27.16 -20.71
N ASP A 943 -9.91 -26.57 -21.89
CA ASP A 943 -8.91 -25.83 -22.68
C ASP A 943 -9.30 -24.35 -22.75
N PRO A 944 -8.65 -23.48 -21.98
CA PRO A 944 -8.94 -22.05 -21.95
C PRO A 944 -8.68 -21.32 -23.28
N LEU A 945 -7.69 -21.75 -24.07
CA LEU A 945 -7.40 -21.13 -25.38
C LEU A 945 -8.45 -21.50 -26.41
N ALA A 946 -8.86 -22.79 -26.45
CA ALA A 946 -9.96 -23.26 -27.31
C ALA A 946 -11.28 -22.56 -26.90
N PHE A 947 -11.54 -22.41 -25.61
CA PHE A 947 -12.70 -21.66 -25.09
C PHE A 947 -12.73 -20.24 -25.64
N ARG A 948 -11.66 -19.47 -25.44
CA ARG A 948 -11.57 -18.10 -25.95
C ARG A 948 -11.77 -18.01 -27.45
N SER A 949 -11.17 -18.94 -28.18
CA SER A 949 -11.23 -18.95 -29.67
C SER A 949 -12.61 -19.32 -30.23
N SER A 950 -13.41 -20.08 -29.45
CA SER A 950 -14.72 -20.57 -29.88
C SER A 950 -15.85 -19.54 -29.74
N LEU A 951 -15.62 -18.47 -28.97
CA LEU A 951 -16.64 -17.47 -28.64
C LEU A 951 -16.49 -16.20 -29.49
N GLY A 952 -17.62 -15.49 -29.65
CA GLY A 952 -17.64 -14.16 -30.25
C GLY A 952 -16.88 -13.12 -29.38
N ARG A 953 -16.72 -11.93 -29.91
CA ARG A 953 -16.09 -10.79 -29.24
C ARG A 953 -17.07 -9.64 -29.19
N PHE A 954 -16.94 -8.79 -28.16
CA PHE A 954 -17.49 -7.46 -28.21
C PHE A 954 -16.63 -6.59 -29.14
N PHE A 955 -17.24 -5.61 -29.77
CA PHE A 955 -16.49 -4.63 -30.56
C PHE A 955 -15.46 -3.95 -29.68
N SER A 956 -14.30 -3.66 -30.24
CA SER A 956 -13.27 -2.93 -29.50
C SER A 956 -13.64 -1.46 -29.39
N VAL A 957 -13.00 -0.77 -28.44
CA VAL A 957 -13.14 0.70 -28.30
C VAL A 957 -12.67 1.44 -29.54
N ASP A 958 -11.93 0.76 -30.43
CA ASP A 958 -11.40 1.31 -31.69
C ASP A 958 -12.44 1.34 -32.83
N GLU A 959 -13.53 0.60 -32.71
CA GLU A 959 -14.65 0.49 -33.69
C GLU A 959 -15.86 1.32 -33.25
#